data_25619aadd2e49b27526b8669a7cad3ba
#
_entry.id   25619aadd2e49b27526b8669a7cad3ba
#
_cell.length_a   1.000
_cell.length_b   1.000
_cell.length_c   1.000
_cell.angle_alpha   90.00
_cell.angle_beta   90.00
_cell.angle_gamma   90.00
#
_symmetry.space_group_name_H-M   'P 1'
#
loop_
_entity.id
_entity.type
_entity.pdbx_description
1 polymer ?
#
loop_
_entity_poly.entity_id
_entity_poly.type
_entity_poly.pdbx_seq_one_letter_code
_entity_poly.pdbx_strand_id
1 'polypeptide(L)'
;GIRRGQVAFIVALSLVGWGEVAQIVRGHVLSIRNELYIVAARAVGLSSAGILSRHVLPNLLATLLALASLEMGAVLLLLGELGFVHVFIGGGRVGMEFASFEAHHYFDMPDWGAMLGTSWRWFRSYPWFPMAPALAFFVAVLGFNLFGYGLQRFIERGRFHPSGWSVLRFLLVTALILLGARALLQNASIEAQFAKSVRQFDTGRAWNDVAYLTQPELEGRPTGSSGGRQAADYIASQFEQAGLTPVTRDGSYFQHYTAIRGRVTTPPALEVLRADGEPQQRLDSEISLDPWQAFHAETSTEAELVVLGNTKRTVMESGILLLLDVDEKLSVPWNVPPPYSAVLRLVPDDELATSELPPPFDRGRYTGIDSLPSFPNLLIAASAARQVLAEAGLDLEELQATMETGEQIVLRTGLQVRLTAGLTYEEVPAANVMGYIPGLDMESHGERVLVAATYAGPPPEEGVIYPGADENASGVAVMLETARLLHDLELIPKQTVVFAAFDQGGGSYFVTSPLFPTTRSDIWTTVILHGLGAGKARLARLESGSGPARAFDQSARRFRVRTERLDAWRFFFVSNYSRLSYGEPASPESYQALAVTRAGDDRSGTPVDTLDHLNVDQLQEAGQAVAHFVMVLSSR
;
A
#
# COMPACT_ATOMS: atom_id res chain seq x y z
N GLY A 1 12.20 13.99 8.83
CA GLY A 1 13.65 13.82 8.74
C GLY A 1 14.13 14.06 7.31
N ILE A 2 15.34 14.56 7.17
CA ILE A 2 15.99 14.78 5.87
C ILE A 2 16.18 13.42 5.18
N ARG A 3 15.69 13.25 3.96
CA ARG A 3 15.83 11.99 3.21
C ARG A 3 17.26 11.80 2.73
N ARG A 4 17.72 10.56 2.56
CA ARG A 4 19.09 10.23 2.12
C ARG A 4 19.50 10.97 0.84
N GLY A 5 18.61 11.12 -0.14
CA GLY A 5 18.88 11.88 -1.37
C GLY A 5 19.12 13.38 -1.13
N GLN A 6 18.36 14.01 -0.23
CA GLN A 6 18.52 15.42 0.11
C GLN A 6 19.87 15.71 0.80
N VAL A 7 20.31 14.80 1.68
CA VAL A 7 21.63 14.94 2.33
C VAL A 7 22.76 14.90 1.29
N ALA A 8 22.73 13.95 0.38
CA ALA A 8 23.72 13.84 -0.69
C ALA A 8 23.76 15.11 -1.56
N PHE A 9 22.59 15.67 -1.87
CA PHE A 9 22.45 16.90 -2.65
C PHE A 9 23.04 18.11 -1.92
N ILE A 10 22.70 18.30 -0.64
CA ILE A 10 23.24 19.38 0.20
C ILE A 10 24.77 19.27 0.30
N VAL A 11 25.29 18.06 0.53
CA VAL A 11 26.75 17.83 0.61
C VAL A 11 27.43 18.14 -0.71
N ALA A 12 26.89 17.68 -1.84
CA ALA A 12 27.45 17.93 -3.16
C ALA A 12 27.48 19.44 -3.49
N LEU A 13 26.37 20.15 -3.29
CA LEU A 13 26.31 21.60 -3.53
C LEU A 13 27.23 22.38 -2.59
N SER A 14 27.33 21.97 -1.32
CA SER A 14 28.25 22.60 -0.37
C SER A 14 29.72 22.40 -0.76
N LEU A 15 30.09 21.23 -1.30
CA LEU A 15 31.45 20.94 -1.73
C LEU A 15 31.86 21.73 -2.99
N VAL A 16 30.90 22.02 -3.87
CA VAL A 16 31.19 22.76 -5.12
C VAL A 16 31.15 24.27 -4.89
N GLY A 17 30.16 24.81 -4.15
CA GLY A 17 29.89 26.23 -4.03
C GLY A 17 30.85 27.02 -3.13
N TRP A 18 31.52 26.36 -2.16
CA TRP A 18 32.33 27.10 -1.15
C TRP A 18 33.57 27.79 -1.71
N GLY A 19 34.12 27.32 -2.84
CA GLY A 19 35.39 27.80 -3.38
C GLY A 19 35.36 29.26 -3.81
N GLU A 20 34.31 29.69 -4.49
CA GLU A 20 34.11 31.08 -4.93
C GLU A 20 33.88 32.01 -3.74
N VAL A 21 33.00 31.62 -2.83
CA VAL A 21 32.75 32.33 -1.57
C VAL A 21 34.05 32.51 -0.76
N ALA A 22 34.86 31.48 -0.65
CA ALA A 22 36.13 31.52 0.06
C ALA A 22 37.14 32.52 -0.58
N GLN A 23 37.19 32.60 -1.91
CA GLN A 23 38.06 33.57 -2.60
C GLN A 23 37.62 35.04 -2.35
N ILE A 24 36.30 35.29 -2.40
CA ILE A 24 35.75 36.63 -2.13
C ILE A 24 36.04 37.03 -0.68
N VAL A 25 35.76 36.13 0.28
CA VAL A 25 36.05 36.35 1.70
C VAL A 25 37.54 36.59 1.94
N ARG A 26 38.42 35.81 1.31
CA ARG A 26 39.85 36.00 1.39
C ARG A 26 40.27 37.37 0.90
N GLY A 27 39.73 37.85 -0.24
CA GLY A 27 39.99 39.17 -0.79
C GLY A 27 39.63 40.29 0.22
N HIS A 28 38.45 40.20 0.82
CA HIS A 28 38.03 41.17 1.84
C HIS A 28 38.87 41.12 3.11
N VAL A 29 39.24 39.93 3.59
CA VAL A 29 40.13 39.79 4.76
C VAL A 29 41.50 40.42 4.49
N LEU A 30 42.07 40.25 3.31
CA LEU A 30 43.32 40.85 2.92
C LEU A 30 43.24 42.38 2.85
N SER A 31 42.14 42.95 2.40
CA SER A 31 41.88 44.39 2.43
C SER A 31 41.83 44.91 3.86
N ILE A 32 41.00 44.30 4.71
CA ILE A 32 40.80 44.69 6.13
C ILE A 32 42.10 44.56 6.94
N ARG A 33 42.94 43.60 6.63
CA ARG A 33 44.21 43.35 7.36
C ARG A 33 45.15 44.55 7.42
N ASN A 34 45.12 45.42 6.43
CA ASN A 34 46.00 46.57 6.29
C ASN A 34 45.38 47.86 6.87
N GLU A 35 44.16 47.80 7.40
CA GLU A 35 43.49 48.95 8.00
C GLU A 35 44.15 49.38 9.31
N LEU A 36 44.20 50.70 9.56
CA LEU A 36 44.90 51.28 10.72
C LEU A 36 44.40 50.74 12.05
N TYR A 37 43.12 50.46 12.18
CA TYR A 37 42.56 49.94 13.45
C TYR A 37 43.00 48.49 13.70
N ILE A 38 43.30 47.69 12.67
CA ILE A 38 43.85 46.34 12.86
C ILE A 38 45.31 46.41 13.26
N VAL A 39 46.09 47.33 12.63
CA VAL A 39 47.46 47.58 13.02
C VAL A 39 47.55 48.03 14.46
N ALA A 40 46.69 48.98 14.90
CA ALA A 40 46.59 49.43 16.28
C ALA A 40 46.23 48.31 17.24
N ALA A 41 45.23 47.49 16.91
CA ALA A 41 44.81 46.35 17.75
C ALA A 41 45.99 45.34 17.93
N ARG A 42 46.79 45.14 16.90
CA ARG A 42 47.97 44.27 16.96
C ARG A 42 49.07 44.90 17.82
N ALA A 43 49.26 46.21 17.72
CA ALA A 43 50.23 46.94 18.54
C ALA A 43 49.92 46.93 20.05
N VAL A 44 48.65 46.90 20.41
CA VAL A 44 48.15 46.76 21.81
C VAL A 44 48.20 45.29 22.30
N GLY A 45 48.65 44.35 21.46
CA GLY A 45 48.88 42.95 21.84
C GLY A 45 47.63 42.03 21.76
N LEU A 46 46.59 42.41 21.03
CA LEU A 46 45.45 41.49 20.82
C LEU A 46 45.91 40.25 20.03
N SER A 47 45.46 39.10 20.51
CA SER A 47 45.70 37.84 19.81
C SER A 47 45.00 37.78 18.43
N SER A 48 45.50 36.96 17.51
CA SER A 48 44.88 36.79 16.17
C SER A 48 43.41 36.38 16.26
N ALA A 49 43.03 35.54 17.21
CA ALA A 49 41.64 35.16 17.45
C ALA A 49 40.80 36.35 17.96
N GLY A 50 41.37 37.21 18.83
CA GLY A 50 40.72 38.42 19.29
C GLY A 50 40.52 39.46 18.17
N ILE A 51 41.50 39.62 17.30
CA ILE A 51 41.40 40.49 16.10
C ILE A 51 40.32 39.94 15.19
N LEU A 52 40.32 38.63 14.90
CA LEU A 52 39.34 37.99 14.05
C LEU A 52 37.90 38.19 14.59
N SER A 53 37.65 37.90 15.84
CA SER A 53 36.32 37.95 16.41
C SER A 53 35.77 39.35 16.68
N ARG A 54 36.62 40.30 17.06
CA ARG A 54 36.19 41.66 17.45
C ARG A 54 36.27 42.68 16.30
N HIS A 55 37.13 42.46 15.31
CA HIS A 55 37.38 43.47 14.26
C HIS A 55 37.09 42.94 12.86
N VAL A 56 37.53 41.73 12.53
CA VAL A 56 37.39 41.20 11.16
C VAL A 56 36.01 40.66 10.94
N LEU A 57 35.54 39.74 11.78
CA LEU A 57 34.26 39.06 11.60
C LEU A 57 33.02 40.00 11.60
N PRO A 58 32.94 41.02 12.47
CA PRO A 58 31.82 41.97 12.42
C PRO A 58 31.79 42.80 11.13
N ASN A 59 32.97 43.17 10.59
CA ASN A 59 33.04 43.90 9.33
C ASN A 59 32.75 43.01 8.10
N LEU A 60 33.10 41.73 8.16
CA LEU A 60 32.78 40.77 7.12
C LEU A 60 31.32 40.34 7.11
N LEU A 61 30.67 40.36 8.28
CA LEU A 61 29.30 39.81 8.44
C LEU A 61 28.30 40.45 7.47
N ALA A 62 28.41 41.73 7.26
CA ALA A 62 27.58 42.49 6.36
C ALA A 62 27.76 42.05 4.89
N THR A 63 29.04 41.89 4.47
CA THR A 63 29.38 41.39 3.15
C THR A 63 28.96 39.93 2.97
N LEU A 64 29.11 39.09 3.99
CA LEU A 64 28.69 37.69 3.97
C LEU A 64 27.18 37.57 3.84
N LEU A 65 26.37 38.43 4.48
CA LEU A 65 24.94 38.44 4.35
C LEU A 65 24.47 38.83 2.92
N ALA A 66 25.13 39.84 2.32
CA ALA A 66 24.86 40.21 0.94
C ALA A 66 25.23 39.06 -0.03
N LEU A 67 26.41 38.48 0.15
CA LEU A 67 26.89 37.35 -0.64
C LEU A 67 25.97 36.14 -0.51
N ALA A 68 25.56 35.78 0.71
CA ALA A 68 24.61 34.68 0.94
C ALA A 68 23.29 34.87 0.19
N SER A 69 22.82 36.12 0.09
CA SER A 69 21.59 36.41 -0.68
C SER A 69 21.76 36.21 -2.18
N LEU A 70 22.91 36.58 -2.73
CA LEU A 70 23.24 36.37 -4.14
C LEU A 70 23.44 34.88 -4.44
N GLU A 71 24.13 34.17 -3.55
CA GLU A 71 24.32 32.72 -3.65
C GLU A 71 22.96 31.94 -3.60
N MET A 72 22.01 32.39 -2.82
CA MET A 72 20.66 31.81 -2.83
C MET A 72 20.01 31.88 -4.21
N GLY A 73 20.17 33.01 -4.93
CA GLY A 73 19.72 33.16 -6.30
C GLY A 73 20.44 32.20 -7.27
N ALA A 74 21.75 32.07 -7.15
CA ALA A 74 22.57 31.17 -7.97
C ALA A 74 22.22 29.68 -7.71
N VAL A 75 22.05 29.29 -6.44
CA VAL A 75 21.62 27.94 -6.08
C VAL A 75 20.24 27.62 -6.64
N LEU A 76 19.28 28.54 -6.57
CA LEU A 76 17.96 28.34 -7.17
C LEU A 76 18.05 28.11 -8.69
N LEU A 77 18.88 28.89 -9.38
CA LEU A 77 19.07 28.72 -10.83
C LEU A 77 19.66 27.34 -11.14
N LEU A 78 20.70 26.93 -10.40
CA LEU A 78 21.31 25.61 -10.54
C LEU A 78 20.32 24.47 -10.27
N LEU A 79 19.44 24.62 -9.27
CA LEU A 79 18.38 23.66 -9.01
C LEU A 79 17.39 23.56 -10.17
N GLY A 80 17.10 24.69 -10.82
CA GLY A 80 16.28 24.72 -12.03
C GLY A 80 16.93 23.96 -13.20
N GLU A 81 18.21 24.20 -13.42
CA GLU A 81 19.01 23.51 -14.46
C GLU A 81 19.09 21.99 -14.22
N LEU A 82 19.37 21.59 -12.98
CA LEU A 82 19.41 20.17 -12.61
C LEU A 82 18.05 19.50 -12.77
N GLY A 83 16.96 20.18 -12.40
CA GLY A 83 15.61 19.69 -12.62
C GLY A 83 15.29 19.50 -14.11
N PHE A 84 15.77 20.41 -14.97
CA PHE A 84 15.59 20.30 -16.41
C PHE A 84 16.32 19.09 -17.02
N VAL A 85 17.46 18.69 -16.49
CA VAL A 85 18.16 17.45 -16.86
C VAL A 85 17.71 16.22 -16.05
N HIS A 86 16.55 16.30 -15.42
CA HIS A 86 15.91 15.21 -14.65
C HIS A 86 16.70 14.77 -13.40
N VAL A 87 17.52 15.63 -12.84
CA VAL A 87 18.18 15.39 -11.54
C VAL A 87 17.37 16.07 -10.44
N PHE A 88 16.58 15.29 -9.70
CA PHE A 88 15.61 15.81 -8.73
C PHE A 88 16.13 15.73 -7.29
N ILE A 89 15.88 16.80 -6.49
CA ILE A 89 16.33 16.91 -5.08
C ILE A 89 15.81 15.77 -4.21
N GLY A 90 14.59 15.32 -4.44
CA GLY A 90 13.93 14.27 -3.68
C GLY A 90 14.19 12.85 -4.16
N GLY A 91 14.95 12.70 -5.24
CA GLY A 91 15.03 11.48 -6.03
C GLY A 91 13.94 11.41 -7.09
N GLY A 92 14.15 10.58 -8.09
CA GLY A 92 13.20 10.35 -9.17
C GLY A 92 13.20 8.89 -9.58
N ARG A 93 12.14 8.48 -10.27
CA ARG A 93 11.99 7.16 -10.85
C ARG A 93 11.82 7.29 -12.35
N VAL A 94 12.33 6.32 -13.07
CA VAL A 94 12.09 6.19 -14.51
C VAL A 94 11.05 5.09 -14.68
N GLY A 95 9.88 5.44 -15.20
CA GLY A 95 8.88 4.48 -15.65
C GLY A 95 8.92 4.37 -17.17
N MET A 96 8.80 3.18 -17.72
CA MET A 96 8.57 2.97 -19.13
C MET A 96 7.07 2.88 -19.40
N GLU A 97 6.58 3.69 -20.31
CA GLU A 97 5.23 3.52 -20.84
C GLU A 97 5.28 2.48 -21.98
N PHE A 98 4.65 1.33 -21.74
CA PHE A 98 4.69 0.23 -22.69
C PHE A 98 4.00 0.52 -24.04
N ALA A 99 3.09 1.49 -24.05
CA ALA A 99 2.38 1.88 -25.28
C ALA A 99 3.23 2.72 -26.24
N SER A 100 4.18 3.51 -25.73
CA SER A 100 5.01 4.42 -26.52
C SER A 100 6.49 4.09 -26.48
N PHE A 101 6.94 3.15 -25.65
CA PHE A 101 8.35 2.87 -25.32
C PHE A 101 9.13 4.11 -24.84
N GLU A 102 8.43 5.13 -24.33
CA GLU A 102 9.05 6.33 -23.81
C GLU A 102 9.34 6.21 -22.32
N ALA A 103 10.53 6.62 -21.91
CA ALA A 103 10.91 6.68 -20.52
C ALA A 103 10.34 7.95 -19.88
N HIS A 104 9.48 7.78 -18.88
CA HIS A 104 8.93 8.89 -18.12
C HIS A 104 9.69 9.05 -16.79
N HIS A 105 10.13 10.28 -16.54
CA HIS A 105 10.79 10.64 -15.29
C HIS A 105 9.76 11.17 -14.30
N TYR A 106 9.57 10.46 -13.21
CA TYR A 106 8.70 10.85 -12.10
C TYR A 106 9.55 11.36 -10.94
N PHE A 107 9.16 12.47 -10.32
CA PHE A 107 9.82 13.00 -9.13
C PHE A 107 9.08 12.56 -7.85
N ASP A 108 9.84 12.19 -6.83
CA ASP A 108 9.29 11.77 -5.51
C ASP A 108 8.78 12.96 -4.68
N MET A 109 9.26 14.17 -4.97
CA MET A 109 8.83 15.41 -4.32
C MET A 109 8.69 16.50 -5.38
N PRO A 110 7.55 17.21 -5.41
CA PRO A 110 7.39 18.34 -6.30
C PRO A 110 8.34 19.46 -5.88
N ASP A 111 9.24 19.82 -6.76
CA ASP A 111 10.05 21.02 -6.72
C ASP A 111 9.92 21.78 -8.05
N TRP A 112 10.22 23.06 -8.06
CA TRP A 112 10.01 23.86 -9.28
C TRP A 112 10.91 23.41 -10.44
N GLY A 113 12.09 22.88 -10.17
CA GLY A 113 12.99 22.35 -11.20
C GLY A 113 12.42 21.08 -11.83
N ALA A 114 11.97 20.13 -10.99
CA ALA A 114 11.30 18.92 -11.45
C ALA A 114 10.03 19.24 -12.24
N MET A 115 9.21 20.19 -11.76
CA MET A 115 8.01 20.67 -12.48
C MET A 115 8.37 21.27 -13.85
N LEU A 116 9.42 22.08 -13.93
CA LEU A 116 9.86 22.67 -15.19
C LEU A 116 10.35 21.60 -16.17
N GLY A 117 11.20 20.68 -15.72
CA GLY A 117 11.73 19.59 -16.55
C GLY A 117 10.65 18.64 -17.08
N THR A 118 9.68 18.28 -16.25
CA THR A 118 8.60 17.37 -16.66
C THR A 118 7.51 18.05 -17.48
N SER A 119 7.21 19.33 -17.25
CA SER A 119 6.16 20.07 -17.95
C SER A 119 6.56 20.59 -19.32
N TRP A 120 7.85 20.62 -19.67
CA TRP A 120 8.35 21.14 -20.94
C TRP A 120 7.70 20.50 -22.18
N ARG A 121 7.43 19.19 -22.15
CA ARG A 121 6.77 18.47 -23.26
C ARG A 121 5.37 18.99 -23.56
N TRP A 122 4.69 19.57 -22.58
CA TRP A 122 3.35 20.11 -22.70
C TRP A 122 3.32 21.57 -23.18
N PHE A 123 4.49 22.19 -23.45
CA PHE A 123 4.58 23.59 -23.81
C PHE A 123 3.73 23.99 -25.03
N ARG A 124 3.59 23.08 -26.00
CA ARG A 124 2.77 23.34 -27.20
C ARG A 124 1.28 23.31 -26.94
N SER A 125 0.83 22.42 -26.05
CA SER A 125 -0.61 22.22 -25.76
C SER A 125 -1.08 23.10 -24.60
N TYR A 126 -0.24 23.26 -23.58
CA TYR A 126 -0.55 23.97 -22.34
C TYR A 126 0.63 24.86 -21.92
N PRO A 127 0.87 26.01 -22.58
CA PRO A 127 2.06 26.84 -22.34
C PRO A 127 2.17 27.36 -20.90
N TRP A 128 1.06 27.58 -20.20
CA TRP A 128 1.07 28.03 -18.79
C TRP A 128 1.64 26.98 -17.83
N PHE A 129 1.64 25.71 -18.20
CA PHE A 129 2.10 24.63 -17.33
C PHE A 129 3.61 24.72 -17.02
N PRO A 130 4.52 24.83 -17.99
CA PRO A 130 5.93 25.15 -17.71
C PRO A 130 6.17 26.61 -17.33
N MET A 131 5.30 27.55 -17.75
CA MET A 131 5.49 28.96 -17.42
C MET A 131 5.28 29.27 -15.93
N ALA A 132 4.40 28.54 -15.24
CA ALA A 132 4.16 28.76 -13.81
C ALA A 132 5.41 28.52 -12.94
N PRO A 133 6.08 27.35 -12.99
CA PRO A 133 7.35 27.16 -12.26
C PRO A 133 8.47 28.05 -12.77
N ALA A 134 8.55 28.36 -14.07
CA ALA A 134 9.54 29.29 -14.60
C ALA A 134 9.37 30.69 -14.02
N LEU A 135 8.14 31.19 -13.93
CA LEU A 135 7.83 32.49 -13.32
C LEU A 135 8.17 32.50 -11.82
N ALA A 136 7.88 31.39 -11.11
CA ALA A 136 8.24 31.24 -9.69
C ALA A 136 9.77 31.33 -9.49
N PHE A 137 10.56 30.65 -10.33
CA PHE A 137 12.03 30.79 -10.32
C PHE A 137 12.46 32.23 -10.61
N PHE A 138 11.92 32.84 -11.67
CA PHE A 138 12.27 34.20 -12.04
C PHE A 138 12.02 35.19 -10.90
N VAL A 139 10.85 35.14 -10.28
CA VAL A 139 10.51 36.03 -9.16
C VAL A 139 11.41 35.79 -7.95
N ALA A 140 11.67 34.52 -7.62
CA ALA A 140 12.53 34.17 -6.48
C ALA A 140 13.98 34.60 -6.72
N VAL A 141 14.56 34.28 -7.87
CA VAL A 141 15.94 34.66 -8.23
C VAL A 141 16.08 36.19 -8.29
N LEU A 142 15.12 36.89 -8.92
CA LEU A 142 15.10 38.34 -8.97
C LEU A 142 15.00 38.94 -7.55
N GLY A 143 14.14 38.38 -6.70
CA GLY A 143 13.95 38.81 -5.31
C GLY A 143 15.24 38.70 -4.50
N PHE A 144 15.93 37.55 -4.55
CA PHE A 144 17.20 37.34 -3.85
C PHE A 144 18.32 38.25 -4.38
N ASN A 145 18.41 38.43 -5.70
CA ASN A 145 19.40 39.33 -6.31
C ASN A 145 19.14 40.79 -5.92
N LEU A 146 17.92 41.27 -6.05
CA LEU A 146 17.56 42.63 -5.65
C LEU A 146 17.81 42.89 -4.16
N PHE A 147 17.48 41.90 -3.31
CA PHE A 147 17.75 41.97 -1.88
C PHE A 147 19.26 42.01 -1.59
N GLY A 148 20.04 41.13 -2.23
CA GLY A 148 21.49 41.09 -2.09
C GLY A 148 22.16 42.40 -2.51
N TYR A 149 21.82 42.93 -3.70
CA TYR A 149 22.33 44.23 -4.17
C TYR A 149 21.84 45.39 -3.31
N GLY A 150 20.60 45.35 -2.84
CA GLY A 150 20.07 46.36 -1.92
C GLY A 150 20.85 46.39 -0.60
N LEU A 151 21.13 45.21 -0.06
CA LEU A 151 21.88 45.02 1.17
C LEU A 151 23.34 45.48 0.99
N GLN A 152 23.99 45.14 -0.13
CA GLN A 152 25.36 45.59 -0.44
C GLN A 152 25.41 47.11 -0.51
N ARG A 153 24.52 47.79 -1.26
CA ARG A 153 24.49 49.27 -1.32
C ARG A 153 24.21 49.94 0.02
N PHE A 154 23.36 49.29 0.84
CA PHE A 154 23.08 49.80 2.19
C PHE A 154 24.32 49.77 3.08
N ILE A 155 25.11 48.69 3.00
CA ILE A 155 26.37 48.51 3.71
C ILE A 155 27.42 49.51 3.26
N GLU A 156 27.61 49.65 1.93
CA GLU A 156 28.61 50.56 1.33
C GLU A 156 28.38 52.03 1.72
N ARG A 157 27.14 52.43 2.02
CA ARG A 157 26.81 53.79 2.51
C ARG A 157 27.19 54.05 3.96
N GLY A 158 27.88 53.12 4.62
CA GLY A 158 28.51 53.31 5.93
C GLY A 158 27.60 53.52 7.13
N ARG A 159 26.30 53.22 7.00
CA ARG A 159 25.29 53.43 8.06
C ARG A 159 24.98 52.19 8.88
N PHE A 160 25.61 51.08 8.60
CA PHE A 160 25.28 49.81 9.26
C PHE A 160 26.48 49.29 10.07
N HIS A 161 26.41 49.49 11.38
CA HIS A 161 27.26 48.78 12.34
C HIS A 161 26.39 47.74 13.05
N PRO A 162 26.31 46.50 12.52
CA PRO A 162 25.52 45.47 13.16
C PRO A 162 26.13 45.11 14.51
N SER A 163 25.49 45.50 15.58
CA SER A 163 25.79 44.89 16.89
C SER A 163 25.32 43.44 16.85
N GLY A 164 26.00 42.51 17.53
CA GLY A 164 25.61 41.10 17.56
C GLY A 164 24.13 40.92 17.96
N TRP A 165 23.61 41.86 18.80
CA TRP A 165 22.20 41.93 19.19
C TRP A 165 21.26 42.26 18.03
N SER A 166 21.63 43.14 17.13
CA SER A 166 20.81 43.53 15.97
C SER A 166 20.68 42.37 14.98
N VAL A 167 21.78 41.64 14.78
CA VAL A 167 21.79 40.44 13.91
C VAL A 167 20.96 39.33 14.53
N LEU A 168 21.09 39.08 15.82
CA LEU A 168 20.30 38.07 16.52
C LEU A 168 18.80 38.40 16.46
N ARG A 169 18.40 39.67 16.67
CA ARG A 169 17.01 40.14 16.56
C ARG A 169 16.49 39.92 15.14
N PHE A 170 17.27 40.27 14.12
CA PHE A 170 16.88 40.06 12.72
C PHE A 170 16.65 38.58 12.41
N LEU A 171 17.57 37.70 12.82
CA LEU A 171 17.43 36.26 12.64
C LEU A 171 16.21 35.71 13.38
N LEU A 172 15.94 36.16 14.61
CA LEU A 172 14.77 35.75 15.38
C LEU A 172 13.47 36.22 14.71
N VAL A 173 13.40 37.47 14.25
CA VAL A 173 12.22 38.00 13.56
C VAL A 173 11.98 37.24 12.25
N THR A 174 13.04 36.99 11.47
CA THR A 174 12.96 36.21 10.23
C THR A 174 12.50 34.77 10.52
N ALA A 175 13.06 34.11 11.54
CA ALA A 175 12.63 32.80 11.95
C ALA A 175 11.15 32.77 12.38
N LEU A 176 10.70 33.78 13.14
CA LEU A 176 9.30 33.92 13.56
C LEU A 176 8.36 34.16 12.34
N ILE A 177 8.77 34.97 11.38
CA ILE A 177 8.01 35.21 10.14
C ILE A 177 7.94 33.91 9.34
N LEU A 178 9.03 33.18 9.17
CA LEU A 178 9.06 31.90 8.45
C LEU A 178 8.22 30.83 9.16
N LEU A 179 8.30 30.76 10.48
CA LEU A 179 7.45 29.86 11.28
C LEU A 179 5.97 30.24 11.19
N GLY A 180 5.65 31.52 11.25
CA GLY A 180 4.29 32.04 11.07
C GLY A 180 3.75 31.77 9.65
N ALA A 181 4.54 32.05 8.63
CA ALA A 181 4.19 31.74 7.25
C ALA A 181 3.98 30.22 7.03
N ARG A 182 4.87 29.40 7.60
CA ARG A 182 4.73 27.93 7.57
C ARG A 182 3.45 27.48 8.27
N ALA A 183 3.15 28.02 9.44
CA ALA A 183 1.92 27.68 10.18
C ALA A 183 0.66 28.10 9.42
N LEU A 184 0.67 29.29 8.80
CA LEU A 184 -0.43 29.76 7.95
C LEU A 184 -0.60 28.88 6.70
N LEU A 185 0.48 28.53 6.00
CA LEU A 185 0.44 27.67 4.82
C LEU A 185 -0.01 26.24 5.17
N GLN A 186 0.43 25.70 6.32
CA GLN A 186 -0.02 24.40 6.78
C GLN A 186 -1.50 24.37 7.14
N ASN A 187 -2.03 25.44 7.76
CA ASN A 187 -3.44 25.55 8.12
C ASN A 187 -4.34 25.91 6.91
N ALA A 188 -3.81 26.54 5.89
CA ALA A 188 -4.51 26.86 4.65
C ALA A 188 -4.44 25.72 3.61
N SER A 189 -3.68 24.66 3.88
CA SER A 189 -3.57 23.54 2.95
C SER A 189 -4.91 22.82 2.80
N ILE A 190 -5.21 22.36 1.58
CA ILE A 190 -6.39 21.52 1.27
C ILE A 190 -6.47 20.31 2.23
N GLU A 191 -5.32 19.68 2.52
CA GLU A 191 -5.24 18.56 3.46
C GLU A 191 -5.67 18.95 4.90
N ALA A 192 -5.39 20.19 5.34
CA ALA A 192 -5.84 20.66 6.65
C ALA A 192 -7.35 20.93 6.68
N GLN A 193 -7.91 21.39 5.57
CA GLN A 193 -9.36 21.56 5.40
C GLN A 193 -10.04 20.19 5.43
N PHE A 194 -9.54 19.22 4.68
CA PHE A 194 -10.05 17.83 4.73
C PHE A 194 -10.00 17.25 6.14
N ALA A 195 -8.90 17.43 6.87
CA ALA A 195 -8.78 16.95 8.24
C ALA A 195 -9.82 17.59 9.19
N LYS A 196 -10.28 18.81 8.92
CA LYS A 196 -11.38 19.44 9.65
C LYS A 196 -12.73 18.86 9.25
N SER A 197 -12.95 18.66 7.95
CA SER A 197 -14.19 18.09 7.42
C SER A 197 -14.40 16.64 7.85
N VAL A 198 -13.35 15.85 7.88
CA VAL A 198 -13.41 14.42 8.29
C VAL A 198 -13.82 14.23 9.76
N ARG A 199 -13.73 15.27 10.60
CA ARG A 199 -14.29 15.20 11.96
C ARG A 199 -15.82 15.06 11.98
N GLN A 200 -16.48 15.28 10.84
CA GLN A 200 -17.91 15.05 10.65
C GLN A 200 -18.23 13.58 10.30
N PHE A 201 -17.22 12.70 10.22
CA PHE A 201 -17.43 11.26 10.07
C PHE A 201 -18.36 10.75 11.17
N ASP A 202 -19.53 10.25 10.78
CA ASP A 202 -20.58 9.81 11.70
C ASP A 202 -20.39 8.33 12.06
N THR A 203 -19.70 8.11 13.19
CA THR A 203 -19.46 6.77 13.70
C THR A 203 -20.76 6.05 14.09
N GLY A 204 -21.83 6.79 14.45
CA GLY A 204 -23.12 6.21 14.74
C GLY A 204 -23.78 5.61 13.51
N ARG A 205 -23.71 6.30 12.35
CA ARG A 205 -24.17 5.73 11.08
C ARG A 205 -23.38 4.47 10.69
N ALA A 206 -22.04 4.55 10.78
CA ALA A 206 -21.18 3.40 10.50
C ALA A 206 -21.46 2.22 11.44
N TRP A 207 -21.70 2.48 12.73
CA TRP A 207 -22.09 1.45 13.69
C TRP A 207 -23.42 0.78 13.35
N ASN A 208 -24.41 1.57 12.91
CA ASN A 208 -25.71 1.04 12.46
C ASN A 208 -25.56 0.18 11.21
N ASP A 209 -24.65 0.51 10.28
CA ASP A 209 -24.34 -0.34 9.13
C ASP A 209 -23.78 -1.69 9.57
N VAL A 210 -22.84 -1.70 10.54
CA VAL A 210 -22.33 -2.97 11.08
C VAL A 210 -23.45 -3.74 11.76
N ALA A 211 -24.25 -3.06 12.61
CA ALA A 211 -25.36 -3.70 13.31
C ALA A 211 -26.38 -4.35 12.34
N TYR A 212 -26.67 -3.69 11.21
CA TYR A 212 -27.54 -4.27 10.20
C TYR A 212 -26.88 -5.49 9.53
N LEU A 213 -25.63 -5.34 9.10
CA LEU A 213 -24.93 -6.40 8.36
C LEU A 213 -24.62 -7.64 9.22
N THR A 214 -24.64 -7.52 10.55
CA THR A 214 -24.37 -8.63 11.47
C THR A 214 -25.63 -9.26 12.07
N GLN A 215 -26.83 -8.90 11.58
CA GLN A 215 -28.06 -9.50 12.02
C GLN A 215 -28.07 -11.02 11.77
N PRO A 216 -28.57 -11.82 12.73
CA PRO A 216 -28.60 -13.28 12.59
C PRO A 216 -29.36 -13.76 11.35
N GLU A 217 -30.36 -13.01 10.90
CA GLU A 217 -31.18 -13.29 9.73
C GLU A 217 -30.39 -13.28 8.42
N LEU A 218 -29.23 -12.61 8.41
CA LEU A 218 -28.34 -12.58 7.27
C LEU A 218 -27.35 -13.77 7.24
N GLU A 219 -27.33 -14.60 8.29
CA GLU A 219 -26.53 -15.83 8.38
C GLU A 219 -25.04 -15.66 8.05
N GLY A 220 -24.45 -14.50 8.36
CA GLY A 220 -23.07 -14.18 7.97
C GLY A 220 -22.89 -13.75 6.50
N ARG A 221 -23.98 -13.62 5.75
CA ARG A 221 -24.02 -13.13 4.35
C ARG A 221 -23.28 -14.03 3.34
N PRO A 222 -23.48 -15.35 3.36
CA PRO A 222 -22.75 -16.21 2.43
C PRO A 222 -23.09 -15.89 0.97
N THR A 223 -22.11 -16.03 0.10
CA THR A 223 -22.28 -15.91 -1.35
C THR A 223 -23.43 -16.79 -1.85
N GLY A 224 -24.35 -16.23 -2.63
CA GLY A 224 -25.51 -16.93 -3.20
C GLY A 224 -26.66 -17.19 -2.23
N SER A 225 -26.53 -16.86 -0.95
CA SER A 225 -27.60 -17.03 0.04
C SER A 225 -28.63 -15.89 -0.01
N SER A 226 -29.75 -16.06 0.72
CA SER A 226 -30.72 -14.98 0.92
C SER A 226 -30.15 -13.84 1.74
N GLY A 227 -29.35 -14.14 2.77
CA GLY A 227 -28.67 -13.15 3.60
C GLY A 227 -27.64 -12.34 2.82
N GLY A 228 -26.86 -12.98 1.94
CA GLY A 228 -25.92 -12.29 1.04
C GLY A 228 -26.65 -11.33 0.09
N ARG A 229 -27.78 -11.75 -0.50
CA ARG A 229 -28.60 -10.85 -1.35
C ARG A 229 -29.17 -9.67 -0.58
N GLN A 230 -29.74 -9.90 0.62
CA GLN A 230 -30.27 -8.80 1.45
C GLN A 230 -29.18 -7.81 1.86
N ALA A 231 -27.98 -8.27 2.16
CA ALA A 231 -26.83 -7.40 2.45
C ALA A 231 -26.44 -6.58 1.22
N ALA A 232 -26.41 -7.19 0.04
CA ALA A 232 -26.12 -6.49 -1.23
C ALA A 232 -27.19 -5.42 -1.53
N ASP A 233 -28.47 -5.74 -1.36
CA ASP A 233 -29.58 -4.79 -1.54
C ASP A 233 -29.50 -3.63 -0.54
N TYR A 234 -29.13 -3.90 0.71
CA TYR A 234 -28.90 -2.87 1.72
C TYR A 234 -27.78 -1.93 1.29
N ILE A 235 -26.61 -2.47 0.90
CA ILE A 235 -25.46 -1.67 0.48
C ILE A 235 -25.81 -0.81 -0.74
N ALA A 236 -26.52 -1.38 -1.71
CA ALA A 236 -27.00 -0.64 -2.89
C ALA A 236 -27.91 0.53 -2.50
N SER A 237 -28.84 0.31 -1.56
CA SER A 237 -29.70 1.38 -1.04
C SER A 237 -28.91 2.48 -0.33
N GLN A 238 -27.83 2.13 0.38
CA GLN A 238 -26.97 3.11 1.03
C GLN A 238 -26.14 3.91 0.01
N PHE A 239 -25.69 3.29 -1.09
CA PHE A 239 -25.04 4.01 -2.19
C PHE A 239 -25.99 4.99 -2.88
N GLU A 240 -27.25 4.59 -3.10
CA GLU A 240 -28.27 5.46 -3.65
C GLU A 240 -28.54 6.68 -2.74
N GLN A 241 -28.72 6.45 -1.43
CA GLN A 241 -28.90 7.50 -0.44
C GLN A 241 -27.69 8.44 -0.33
N ALA A 242 -26.47 7.92 -0.50
CA ALA A 242 -25.25 8.70 -0.57
C ALA A 242 -25.03 9.38 -1.94
N GLY A 243 -25.99 9.32 -2.85
CA GLY A 243 -25.94 10.01 -4.14
C GLY A 243 -24.87 9.50 -5.10
N LEU A 244 -24.39 8.26 -4.94
CA LEU A 244 -23.42 7.66 -5.85
C LEU A 244 -24.06 7.39 -7.22
N THR A 245 -23.27 7.56 -8.26
CA THR A 245 -23.67 7.18 -9.62
C THR A 245 -23.52 5.66 -9.79
N PRO A 246 -24.56 4.96 -10.30
CA PRO A 246 -24.48 3.53 -10.61
C PRO A 246 -23.42 3.23 -11.68
N VAL A 247 -22.81 2.04 -11.61
CA VAL A 247 -21.74 1.62 -12.53
C VAL A 247 -22.25 1.00 -13.83
N THR A 248 -23.49 0.54 -13.86
CA THR A 248 -24.07 -0.09 -15.05
C THR A 248 -24.87 0.91 -15.89
N ARG A 249 -25.00 0.63 -17.18
CA ARG A 249 -25.72 1.51 -18.13
C ARG A 249 -27.23 1.56 -17.89
N ASP A 250 -27.79 0.53 -17.28
CA ASP A 250 -29.21 0.43 -16.91
C ASP A 250 -29.55 1.11 -15.56
N GLY A 251 -28.55 1.74 -14.93
CA GLY A 251 -28.73 2.44 -13.66
C GLY A 251 -28.67 1.53 -12.44
N SER A 252 -28.15 0.31 -12.57
CA SER A 252 -28.00 -0.61 -11.46
C SER A 252 -26.64 -0.45 -10.76
N TYR A 253 -26.61 -0.69 -9.44
CA TYR A 253 -25.39 -0.77 -8.64
C TYR A 253 -24.78 -2.17 -8.65
N PHE A 254 -25.43 -3.16 -9.26
CA PHE A 254 -25.02 -4.57 -9.18
C PHE A 254 -24.20 -4.99 -10.40
N GLN A 255 -23.05 -5.60 -10.14
CA GLN A 255 -22.31 -6.38 -11.10
C GLN A 255 -22.59 -7.86 -10.83
N HIS A 256 -23.61 -8.40 -11.51
CA HIS A 256 -24.01 -9.80 -11.38
C HIS A 256 -23.01 -10.75 -12.04
N TYR A 257 -22.73 -11.86 -11.38
CA TYR A 257 -21.92 -12.95 -11.92
C TYR A 257 -22.32 -14.30 -11.32
N THR A 258 -21.75 -15.38 -11.84
CA THR A 258 -21.89 -16.71 -11.27
C THR A 258 -20.61 -17.03 -10.52
N ALA A 259 -20.69 -17.19 -9.21
CA ALA A 259 -19.61 -17.69 -8.38
C ALA A 259 -19.67 -19.23 -8.31
N ILE A 260 -18.51 -19.82 -8.09
CA ILE A 260 -18.36 -21.25 -7.82
C ILE A 260 -18.08 -21.40 -6.33
N ARG A 261 -18.99 -22.03 -5.59
CA ARG A 261 -18.89 -22.24 -4.15
C ARG A 261 -18.53 -23.68 -3.86
N GLY A 262 -17.46 -23.87 -3.07
CA GLY A 262 -17.05 -25.19 -2.59
C GLY A 262 -17.89 -25.66 -1.40
N ARG A 263 -18.04 -26.96 -1.27
CA ARG A 263 -18.65 -27.65 -0.13
C ARG A 263 -17.79 -28.86 0.23
N VAL A 264 -17.33 -28.91 1.48
CA VAL A 264 -16.66 -30.11 2.00
C VAL A 264 -17.66 -31.22 2.13
N THR A 265 -17.40 -32.34 1.48
CA THR A 265 -18.21 -33.57 1.58
C THR A 265 -17.54 -34.57 2.50
N THR A 266 -16.20 -34.55 2.56
CA THR A 266 -15.39 -35.40 3.42
C THR A 266 -14.25 -34.57 4.00
N PRO A 267 -14.17 -34.40 5.34
CA PRO A 267 -13.07 -33.69 5.98
C PRO A 267 -11.70 -34.27 5.60
N PRO A 268 -10.64 -33.42 5.42
CA PRO A 268 -9.30 -33.89 5.14
C PRO A 268 -8.76 -34.74 6.28
N ALA A 269 -8.13 -35.87 5.95
CA ALA A 269 -7.43 -36.72 6.91
C ALA A 269 -6.28 -37.46 6.23
N LEU A 270 -5.20 -37.66 6.96
CA LEU A 270 -4.04 -38.46 6.55
C LEU A 270 -3.80 -39.59 7.53
N GLU A 271 -3.74 -40.82 7.04
CA GLU A 271 -3.41 -41.99 7.81
C GLU A 271 -2.08 -42.55 7.33
N VAL A 272 -1.15 -42.80 8.26
CA VAL A 272 0.06 -43.58 7.98
C VAL A 272 -0.27 -45.05 8.16
N LEU A 273 0.01 -45.87 7.15
CA LEU A 273 -0.39 -47.28 7.11
C LEU A 273 0.77 -48.18 7.52
N ARG A 274 0.44 -49.28 8.24
CA ARG A 274 1.35 -50.40 8.47
C ARG A 274 1.48 -51.25 7.22
N ALA A 275 2.42 -52.20 7.24
CA ALA A 275 2.63 -53.13 6.15
C ALA A 275 1.42 -54.03 5.85
N ASP A 276 0.51 -54.21 6.81
CA ASP A 276 -0.76 -54.93 6.66
C ASP A 276 -1.91 -54.07 6.15
N GLY A 277 -1.69 -52.76 5.90
CA GLY A 277 -2.67 -51.80 5.43
C GLY A 277 -3.54 -51.17 6.54
N GLU A 278 -3.33 -51.56 7.81
CA GLU A 278 -4.06 -50.97 8.93
C GLU A 278 -3.46 -49.62 9.33
N PRO A 279 -4.30 -48.62 9.73
CA PRO A 279 -3.81 -47.33 10.18
C PRO A 279 -2.91 -47.47 11.43
N GLN A 280 -1.72 -46.88 11.37
CA GLN A 280 -0.84 -46.73 12.51
C GLN A 280 -1.06 -45.41 13.23
N GLN A 281 -1.25 -44.36 12.45
CA GLN A 281 -1.47 -42.97 12.92
C GLN A 281 -2.49 -42.31 12.02
N ARG A 282 -3.34 -41.48 12.59
CA ARG A 282 -4.30 -40.64 11.87
C ARG A 282 -4.13 -39.17 12.29
N LEU A 283 -4.12 -38.31 11.31
CA LEU A 283 -4.00 -36.86 11.42
C LEU A 283 -5.24 -36.24 10.78
N ASP A 284 -5.99 -35.45 11.54
CA ASP A 284 -7.21 -34.77 11.11
C ASP A 284 -7.06 -33.25 11.29
N SER A 285 -6.77 -32.78 12.50
CA SER A 285 -6.68 -31.36 12.85
C SER A 285 -5.43 -30.66 12.32
N GLU A 286 -4.41 -31.45 11.96
CA GLU A 286 -3.13 -30.97 11.44
C GLU A 286 -3.11 -30.89 9.90
N ILE A 287 -4.24 -31.15 9.24
CA ILE A 287 -4.41 -31.07 7.79
C ILE A 287 -5.62 -30.23 7.47
N SER A 288 -5.48 -29.35 6.51
CA SER A 288 -6.51 -28.44 6.07
C SER A 288 -6.58 -28.35 4.54
N LEU A 289 -7.71 -27.89 4.02
CA LEU A 289 -7.81 -27.50 2.62
C LEU A 289 -6.87 -26.33 2.33
N ASP A 290 -6.22 -26.35 1.17
CA ASP A 290 -5.51 -25.17 0.68
C ASP A 290 -6.53 -24.17 0.13
N PRO A 291 -6.75 -23.02 0.78
CA PRO A 291 -7.75 -22.04 0.33
C PRO A 291 -7.42 -21.43 -1.04
N TRP A 292 -6.21 -21.66 -1.54
CA TRP A 292 -5.73 -21.14 -2.82
C TRP A 292 -5.77 -22.16 -3.95
N GLN A 293 -5.98 -23.44 -3.64
CA GLN A 293 -5.91 -24.54 -4.59
C GLN A 293 -7.22 -25.32 -4.59
N ALA A 294 -8.16 -24.84 -5.38
CA ALA A 294 -9.41 -25.55 -5.59
C ALA A 294 -9.18 -26.91 -6.28
N PHE A 295 -9.87 -27.94 -5.84
CA PHE A 295 -9.93 -29.25 -6.50
C PHE A 295 -11.36 -29.78 -6.47
N HIS A 296 -11.72 -30.61 -7.42
CA HIS A 296 -13.06 -31.25 -7.46
C HIS A 296 -12.89 -32.77 -7.44
N ALA A 297 -12.92 -33.33 -6.22
CA ALA A 297 -12.79 -34.75 -6.00
C ALA A 297 -13.48 -35.16 -4.69
N GLU A 298 -13.94 -36.39 -4.66
CA GLU A 298 -14.21 -37.14 -3.43
C GLU A 298 -13.33 -38.37 -3.48
N THR A 299 -12.30 -38.41 -2.65
CA THR A 299 -11.27 -39.42 -2.79
C THR A 299 -10.81 -39.96 -1.44
N SER A 300 -10.50 -41.26 -1.46
CA SER A 300 -9.69 -41.94 -0.45
C SER A 300 -8.59 -42.67 -1.22
N THR A 301 -7.39 -42.10 -1.23
CA THR A 301 -6.29 -42.59 -2.04
C THR A 301 -5.18 -43.14 -1.16
N GLU A 302 -4.73 -44.34 -1.47
CA GLU A 302 -3.57 -44.96 -0.84
C GLU A 302 -2.37 -44.92 -1.79
N ALA A 303 -1.26 -44.36 -1.35
CA ALA A 303 -0.05 -44.29 -2.15
C ALA A 303 1.18 -44.05 -1.28
N GLU A 304 2.36 -44.24 -1.86
CA GLU A 304 3.63 -43.89 -1.23
C GLU A 304 3.74 -42.37 -1.06
N LEU A 305 4.23 -41.93 0.10
CA LEU A 305 4.58 -40.54 0.35
C LEU A 305 5.92 -40.18 -0.32
N VAL A 306 5.95 -39.13 -1.11
CA VAL A 306 7.15 -38.65 -1.80
C VAL A 306 7.42 -37.20 -1.41
N VAL A 307 8.64 -36.93 -0.91
CA VAL A 307 9.05 -35.59 -0.48
C VAL A 307 9.70 -34.83 -1.64
N LEU A 308 9.28 -33.60 -1.85
CA LEU A 308 9.80 -32.71 -2.89
C LEU A 308 10.23 -31.37 -2.31
N GLY A 309 11.35 -30.83 -2.82
CA GLY A 309 11.82 -29.48 -2.50
C GLY A 309 12.71 -28.94 -3.62
N ASN A 310 12.62 -27.64 -3.90
CA ASN A 310 13.36 -26.95 -4.97
C ASN A 310 13.18 -27.59 -6.37
N THR A 311 11.98 -28.05 -6.71
CA THR A 311 11.72 -28.72 -7.99
C THR A 311 11.73 -27.70 -9.13
N LYS A 312 12.81 -27.69 -9.92
CA LYS A 312 12.99 -26.81 -11.09
C LYS A 312 12.51 -27.44 -12.41
N ARG A 313 11.97 -28.65 -12.38
CA ARG A 313 11.58 -29.42 -13.56
C ARG A 313 10.16 -29.94 -13.43
N THR A 314 9.62 -30.38 -14.55
CA THR A 314 8.34 -31.10 -14.61
C THR A 314 8.36 -32.29 -13.65
N VAL A 315 7.40 -32.33 -12.71
CA VAL A 315 7.28 -33.41 -11.74
C VAL A 315 6.58 -34.58 -12.39
N MET A 316 7.25 -35.74 -12.43
CA MET A 316 6.74 -36.99 -12.98
C MET A 316 6.66 -38.09 -11.90
N GLU A 317 6.77 -37.72 -10.64
CA GLU A 317 6.67 -38.66 -9.51
C GLU A 317 5.22 -39.07 -9.27
N SER A 318 5.02 -40.38 -9.03
CA SER A 318 3.72 -40.94 -8.65
C SER A 318 3.65 -41.11 -7.13
N GLY A 319 2.47 -40.92 -6.57
CA GLY A 319 2.25 -41.02 -5.13
C GLY A 319 1.51 -39.83 -4.55
N ILE A 320 1.58 -39.67 -3.23
CA ILE A 320 1.14 -38.45 -2.53
C ILE A 320 2.37 -37.59 -2.30
N LEU A 321 2.37 -36.37 -2.86
CA LEU A 321 3.52 -35.48 -2.82
C LEU A 321 3.48 -34.61 -1.55
N LEU A 322 4.57 -34.57 -0.79
CA LEU A 322 4.79 -33.62 0.28
C LEU A 322 5.78 -32.54 -0.21
N LEU A 323 5.30 -31.32 -0.38
CA LEU A 323 6.10 -30.16 -0.76
C LEU A 323 6.62 -29.47 0.49
N LEU A 324 7.94 -29.31 0.58
CA LEU A 324 8.59 -28.64 1.70
C LEU A 324 8.47 -27.11 1.66
N ASP A 325 8.06 -26.55 0.54
CA ASP A 325 7.79 -25.12 0.36
C ASP A 325 6.35 -24.94 -0.11
N VAL A 326 5.58 -24.12 0.61
CA VAL A 326 4.18 -23.82 0.29
C VAL A 326 4.02 -23.12 -1.06
N ASP A 327 5.02 -22.34 -1.47
CA ASP A 327 5.03 -21.58 -2.72
C ASP A 327 5.56 -22.38 -3.92
N GLU A 328 5.99 -23.61 -3.71
CA GLU A 328 6.56 -24.44 -4.76
C GLU A 328 5.51 -24.71 -5.86
N LYS A 329 5.84 -24.35 -7.09
CA LYS A 329 4.97 -24.55 -8.25
C LYS A 329 5.27 -25.87 -8.93
N LEU A 330 4.31 -26.79 -8.88
CA LEU A 330 4.40 -28.00 -9.66
C LEU A 330 4.12 -27.70 -11.14
N SER A 331 5.09 -28.01 -12.00
CA SER A 331 4.92 -27.92 -13.46
C SER A 331 4.55 -29.30 -14.00
N VAL A 332 3.37 -29.40 -14.57
CA VAL A 332 2.90 -30.60 -15.29
C VAL A 332 2.59 -30.19 -16.73
N PRO A 333 2.93 -31.01 -17.75
CA PRO A 333 2.55 -30.71 -19.12
C PRO A 333 1.02 -30.58 -19.23
N TRP A 334 0.54 -29.54 -19.87
CA TRP A 334 -0.91 -29.19 -19.97
C TRP A 334 -1.78 -30.31 -20.61
N ASN A 335 -1.18 -31.23 -21.34
CA ASN A 335 -1.84 -32.31 -22.08
C ASN A 335 -1.66 -33.71 -21.44
N VAL A 336 -1.08 -33.78 -20.25
CA VAL A 336 -0.86 -35.04 -19.54
C VAL A 336 -1.46 -34.93 -18.14
N PRO A 337 -2.32 -35.87 -17.71
CA PRO A 337 -2.79 -35.88 -16.33
C PRO A 337 -1.59 -36.04 -15.38
N PRO A 338 -1.59 -35.39 -14.22
CA PRO A 338 -0.51 -35.52 -13.27
C PRO A 338 -0.38 -36.96 -12.79
N PRO A 339 0.84 -37.48 -12.64
CA PRO A 339 1.08 -38.86 -12.21
C PRO A 339 0.84 -39.08 -10.72
N TYR A 340 0.69 -37.99 -9.94
CA TYR A 340 0.46 -38.03 -8.51
C TYR A 340 -1.02 -38.00 -8.16
N SER A 341 -1.35 -38.55 -7.00
CA SER A 341 -2.74 -38.74 -6.54
C SER A 341 -3.20 -37.61 -5.61
N ALA A 342 -2.28 -36.91 -4.95
CA ALA A 342 -2.56 -35.79 -4.07
C ALA A 342 -1.29 -34.95 -3.82
N VAL A 343 -1.47 -33.75 -3.31
CA VAL A 343 -0.40 -32.85 -2.90
C VAL A 343 -0.65 -32.35 -1.50
N LEU A 344 0.36 -32.45 -0.63
CA LEU A 344 0.42 -31.85 0.69
C LEU A 344 1.45 -30.73 0.67
N ARG A 345 1.12 -29.56 1.16
CA ARG A 345 2.02 -28.40 1.24
C ARG A 345 2.35 -28.11 2.70
N LEU A 346 3.63 -28.07 3.01
CA LEU A 346 4.11 -27.79 4.35
C LEU A 346 3.83 -26.32 4.71
N VAL A 347 3.23 -26.11 5.88
CA VAL A 347 3.05 -24.78 6.48
C VAL A 347 3.46 -24.79 7.95
N PRO A 348 3.89 -23.66 8.52
CA PRO A 348 4.05 -23.51 9.96
C PRO A 348 2.75 -23.83 10.71
N ASP A 349 2.84 -24.33 11.92
CA ASP A 349 1.67 -24.77 12.72
C ASP A 349 0.70 -23.61 13.00
N ASP A 350 1.21 -22.39 13.19
CA ASP A 350 0.43 -21.18 13.40
C ASP A 350 -0.19 -20.61 12.09
N GLU A 351 0.20 -21.16 10.96
CA GLU A 351 -0.28 -20.79 9.64
C GLU A 351 -1.26 -21.79 9.05
N LEU A 352 -1.46 -22.94 9.68
CA LEU A 352 -2.44 -23.90 9.21
C LEU A 352 -3.81 -23.22 9.14
N ALA A 353 -4.39 -23.17 7.95
CA ALA A 353 -5.62 -22.44 7.71
C ALA A 353 -6.75 -23.00 8.61
N THR A 354 -7.38 -22.12 9.39
CA THR A 354 -8.54 -22.46 10.19
C THR A 354 -9.84 -22.48 9.34
N SER A 355 -9.79 -21.92 8.13
CA SER A 355 -10.89 -21.96 7.17
C SER A 355 -10.87 -23.26 6.38
N GLU A 356 -11.87 -24.08 6.55
CA GLU A 356 -11.99 -25.38 5.92
C GLU A 356 -12.41 -25.31 4.44
N LEU A 357 -12.91 -24.17 3.96
CA LEU A 357 -13.39 -24.01 2.59
C LEU A 357 -12.55 -23.03 1.79
N PRO A 358 -12.14 -23.39 0.55
CA PRO A 358 -11.62 -22.41 -0.38
C PRO A 358 -12.71 -21.34 -0.63
N PRO A 359 -12.32 -20.06 -0.68
CA PRO A 359 -13.27 -18.99 -0.95
C PRO A 359 -13.94 -19.21 -2.31
N PRO A 360 -15.20 -18.82 -2.47
CA PRO A 360 -15.86 -18.81 -3.77
C PRO A 360 -15.00 -18.07 -4.80
N PHE A 361 -14.91 -18.61 -6.00
CA PHE A 361 -14.15 -17.99 -7.09
C PHE A 361 -15.03 -17.79 -8.33
N ASP A 362 -14.64 -16.88 -9.19
CA ASP A 362 -15.31 -16.66 -10.47
C ASP A 362 -14.85 -17.69 -11.52
N ARG A 363 -15.60 -17.78 -12.60
CA ARG A 363 -15.24 -18.64 -13.75
C ARG A 363 -13.98 -18.15 -14.49
N GLY A 364 -13.48 -16.94 -14.22
CA GLY A 364 -12.35 -16.37 -14.96
C GLY A 364 -11.03 -17.14 -14.78
N ARG A 365 -10.85 -17.78 -13.63
CA ARG A 365 -9.66 -18.61 -13.34
C ARG A 365 -9.79 -20.04 -13.88
N TYR A 366 -11.04 -20.56 -13.90
CA TYR A 366 -11.33 -21.90 -14.37
C TYR A 366 -12.51 -21.82 -15.35
N THR A 367 -12.45 -22.56 -16.43
CA THR A 367 -13.49 -22.58 -17.48
C THR A 367 -14.79 -23.27 -17.02
N GLY A 368 -14.79 -23.85 -15.84
CA GLY A 368 -15.92 -24.52 -15.18
C GLY A 368 -15.43 -25.48 -14.10
N ILE A 369 -16.37 -26.12 -13.40
CA ILE A 369 -16.08 -27.12 -12.37
C ILE A 369 -15.23 -28.25 -12.93
N ASP A 370 -15.53 -28.69 -14.16
CA ASP A 370 -14.79 -29.78 -14.85
C ASP A 370 -13.32 -29.46 -15.16
N SER A 371 -12.92 -28.20 -15.07
CA SER A 371 -11.52 -27.78 -15.27
C SER A 371 -10.69 -27.79 -13.99
N LEU A 372 -11.31 -28.04 -12.84
CA LEU A 372 -10.62 -28.15 -11.57
C LEU A 372 -9.78 -29.43 -11.51
N PRO A 373 -8.64 -29.41 -10.77
CA PRO A 373 -7.87 -30.62 -10.50
C PRO A 373 -8.74 -31.68 -9.86
N SER A 374 -8.58 -32.93 -10.33
CA SER A 374 -9.30 -34.09 -9.79
C SER A 374 -8.56 -34.80 -8.65
N PHE A 375 -7.57 -34.14 -8.06
CA PHE A 375 -6.77 -34.63 -6.95
C PHE A 375 -6.70 -33.59 -5.83
N PRO A 376 -6.69 -34.01 -4.55
CA PRO A 376 -6.59 -33.10 -3.42
C PRO A 376 -5.29 -32.30 -3.40
N ASN A 377 -5.41 -31.02 -3.06
CA ASN A 377 -4.32 -30.10 -2.76
C ASN A 377 -4.58 -29.56 -1.35
N LEU A 378 -3.79 -29.98 -0.38
CA LEU A 378 -4.02 -29.75 1.05
C LEU A 378 -2.81 -29.12 1.71
N LEU A 379 -3.03 -28.49 2.86
CA LEU A 379 -1.99 -28.01 3.76
C LEU A 379 -1.73 -29.04 4.86
N ILE A 380 -0.49 -29.17 5.28
CA ILE A 380 -0.07 -29.99 6.43
C ILE A 380 0.80 -29.17 7.38
N ALA A 381 0.48 -29.21 8.67
CA ALA A 381 1.27 -28.56 9.72
C ALA A 381 2.70 -29.13 9.80
N ALA A 382 3.66 -28.26 10.09
CA ALA A 382 5.07 -28.68 10.20
C ALA A 382 5.29 -29.74 11.31
N SER A 383 4.56 -29.64 12.43
CA SER A 383 4.60 -30.65 13.50
C SER A 383 4.13 -32.02 13.02
N ALA A 384 3.05 -32.06 12.23
CA ALA A 384 2.52 -33.31 11.67
C ALA A 384 3.46 -33.91 10.61
N ALA A 385 3.96 -33.07 9.70
CA ALA A 385 4.93 -33.50 8.70
C ALA A 385 6.19 -34.09 9.36
N ARG A 386 6.69 -33.48 10.44
CA ARG A 386 7.81 -33.99 11.23
C ARG A 386 7.53 -35.40 11.79
N GLN A 387 6.33 -35.59 12.35
CA GLN A 387 5.92 -36.89 12.88
C GLN A 387 5.88 -37.96 11.79
N VAL A 388 5.25 -37.64 10.65
CA VAL A 388 5.14 -38.58 9.52
C VAL A 388 6.51 -38.93 8.94
N LEU A 389 7.40 -37.94 8.77
CA LEU A 389 8.74 -38.14 8.23
C LEU A 389 9.63 -38.96 9.21
N ALA A 390 9.47 -38.79 10.52
CA ALA A 390 10.17 -39.54 11.51
C ALA A 390 9.88 -41.06 11.43
N GLU A 391 8.68 -41.47 11.02
CA GLU A 391 8.35 -42.90 10.76
C GLU A 391 9.17 -43.48 9.59
N ALA A 392 9.64 -42.62 8.66
CA ALA A 392 10.57 -43.01 7.59
C ALA A 392 12.04 -42.87 8.00
N GLY A 393 12.33 -42.43 9.23
CA GLY A 393 13.68 -42.15 9.68
C GLY A 393 14.27 -40.86 9.07
N LEU A 394 13.43 -39.95 8.64
CA LEU A 394 13.81 -38.67 8.02
C LEU A 394 13.60 -37.51 9.00
N ASP A 395 14.50 -36.55 8.95
CA ASP A 395 14.46 -35.33 9.75
C ASP A 395 14.01 -34.16 8.88
N LEU A 396 12.91 -33.47 9.26
CA LEU A 396 12.34 -32.35 8.51
C LEU A 396 13.31 -31.16 8.46
N GLU A 397 13.98 -30.87 9.57
CA GLU A 397 14.92 -29.74 9.68
C GLU A 397 16.16 -29.95 8.78
N GLU A 398 16.63 -31.18 8.67
CA GLU A 398 17.74 -31.54 7.78
C GLU A 398 17.33 -31.38 6.30
N LEU A 399 16.12 -31.81 5.96
CA LEU A 399 15.58 -31.63 4.60
C LEU A 399 15.40 -30.13 4.24
N GLN A 400 14.87 -29.33 5.17
CA GLN A 400 14.73 -27.90 4.97
C GLN A 400 16.10 -27.21 4.84
N ALA A 401 17.07 -27.55 5.68
CA ALA A 401 18.44 -27.04 5.58
C ALA A 401 19.10 -27.39 4.24
N THR A 402 18.87 -28.60 3.73
CA THR A 402 19.32 -29.00 2.39
C THR A 402 18.67 -28.18 1.29
N MET A 403 17.37 -27.91 1.40
CA MET A 403 16.64 -27.07 0.45
C MET A 403 17.19 -25.63 0.42
N GLU A 404 17.57 -25.07 1.57
CA GLU A 404 18.17 -23.72 1.65
C GLU A 404 19.51 -23.61 0.90
N THR A 405 20.24 -24.70 0.71
CA THR A 405 21.46 -24.71 -0.12
C THR A 405 21.16 -24.62 -1.62
N GLY A 406 19.89 -24.69 -2.03
CA GLY A 406 19.44 -24.71 -3.43
C GLY A 406 19.49 -26.10 -4.08
N GLU A 407 19.73 -27.15 -3.30
CA GLU A 407 19.69 -28.54 -3.77
C GLU A 407 18.26 -28.99 -4.02
N GLN A 408 18.06 -29.77 -5.09
CA GLN A 408 16.75 -30.35 -5.41
C GLN A 408 16.54 -31.62 -4.59
N ILE A 409 15.40 -31.70 -3.93
CA ILE A 409 14.99 -32.89 -3.15
C ILE A 409 13.89 -33.61 -3.92
N VAL A 410 14.12 -34.89 -4.20
CA VAL A 410 13.12 -35.85 -4.66
C VAL A 410 13.38 -37.14 -3.91
N LEU A 411 12.57 -37.44 -2.89
CA LEU A 411 12.82 -38.52 -1.98
C LEU A 411 11.58 -39.39 -1.79
N ARG A 412 11.68 -40.67 -2.12
CA ARG A 412 10.67 -41.68 -1.82
C ARG A 412 10.85 -42.17 -0.39
N THR A 413 9.83 -42.05 0.44
CA THR A 413 9.92 -42.37 1.87
C THR A 413 9.74 -43.85 2.19
N GLY A 414 9.16 -44.62 1.27
CA GLY A 414 8.71 -45.97 1.52
C GLY A 414 7.45 -46.08 2.37
N LEU A 415 6.95 -44.99 2.93
CA LEU A 415 5.72 -44.97 3.72
C LEU A 415 4.50 -45.03 2.82
N GLN A 416 3.59 -45.97 3.13
CA GLN A 416 2.26 -45.98 2.56
C GLN A 416 1.34 -45.08 3.40
N VAL A 417 0.66 -44.16 2.76
CA VAL A 417 -0.28 -43.27 3.42
C VAL A 417 -1.63 -43.32 2.72
N ARG A 418 -2.71 -43.18 3.49
CA ARG A 418 -4.06 -43.00 2.96
C ARG A 418 -4.49 -41.58 3.22
N LEU A 419 -4.80 -40.84 2.15
CA LEU A 419 -5.33 -39.48 2.21
C LEU A 419 -6.80 -39.52 1.81
N THR A 420 -7.62 -38.94 2.68
CA THR A 420 -9.06 -38.81 2.47
C THR A 420 -9.41 -37.33 2.43
N ALA A 421 -10.13 -36.90 1.41
CA ALA A 421 -10.68 -35.54 1.29
C ALA A 421 -11.81 -35.52 0.27
N GLY A 422 -12.83 -34.71 0.52
CA GLY A 422 -13.94 -34.51 -0.41
C GLY A 422 -14.32 -33.03 -0.52
N LEU A 423 -14.29 -32.50 -1.74
CA LEU A 423 -14.68 -31.15 -2.04
C LEU A 423 -15.49 -31.14 -3.34
N THR A 424 -16.73 -30.68 -3.26
CA THR A 424 -17.64 -30.52 -4.39
C THR A 424 -17.97 -29.05 -4.60
N TYR A 425 -18.46 -28.70 -5.78
CA TYR A 425 -18.76 -27.32 -6.14
C TYR A 425 -20.15 -27.16 -6.71
N GLU A 426 -20.76 -26.03 -6.42
CA GLU A 426 -22.00 -25.58 -7.01
C GLU A 426 -21.89 -24.18 -7.58
N GLU A 427 -22.63 -23.91 -8.64
CA GLU A 427 -22.76 -22.56 -9.19
C GLU A 427 -23.83 -21.79 -8.44
N VAL A 428 -23.48 -20.62 -7.93
CA VAL A 428 -24.39 -19.75 -7.19
C VAL A 428 -24.41 -18.34 -7.78
N PRO A 429 -25.60 -17.67 -7.79
CA PRO A 429 -25.67 -16.27 -8.21
C PRO A 429 -24.96 -15.39 -7.18
N ALA A 430 -24.13 -14.50 -7.66
CA ALA A 430 -23.35 -13.57 -6.86
C ALA A 430 -23.41 -12.15 -7.46
N ALA A 431 -23.13 -11.14 -6.65
CA ALA A 431 -23.11 -9.77 -7.13
C ALA A 431 -22.12 -8.90 -6.34
N ASN A 432 -21.28 -8.16 -7.04
CA ASN A 432 -20.61 -7.01 -6.45
C ASN A 432 -21.56 -5.81 -6.45
N VAL A 433 -21.49 -4.98 -5.41
CA VAL A 433 -22.27 -3.74 -5.33
C VAL A 433 -21.32 -2.57 -5.51
N MET A 434 -21.56 -1.73 -6.51
CA MET A 434 -20.61 -0.72 -6.92
C MET A 434 -21.30 0.60 -7.29
N GLY A 435 -20.67 1.69 -6.89
CA GLY A 435 -21.07 3.05 -7.26
C GLY A 435 -19.88 3.97 -7.31
N TYR A 436 -20.00 5.15 -7.89
CA TYR A 436 -18.89 6.08 -7.97
C TYR A 436 -19.32 7.56 -7.79
N ILE A 437 -18.37 8.35 -7.33
CA ILE A 437 -18.45 9.82 -7.34
C ILE A 437 -17.59 10.30 -8.52
N PRO A 438 -18.20 10.98 -9.52
CA PRO A 438 -17.47 11.45 -10.70
C PRO A 438 -16.44 12.52 -10.31
N GLY A 439 -15.24 12.40 -10.85
CA GLY A 439 -14.20 13.41 -10.74
C GLY A 439 -14.34 14.50 -11.79
N LEU A 440 -13.63 15.61 -11.59
CA LEU A 440 -13.56 16.73 -12.56
C LEU A 440 -12.89 16.29 -13.88
N ASP A 441 -12.05 15.28 -13.84
CA ASP A 441 -11.20 14.85 -14.94
C ASP A 441 -11.77 13.58 -15.61
N MET A 442 -13.03 13.63 -16.00
CA MET A 442 -13.74 12.50 -16.62
C MET A 442 -13.21 12.10 -18.01
N GLU A 443 -12.55 13.01 -18.74
CA GLU A 443 -12.12 12.81 -20.13
C GLU A 443 -10.63 12.46 -20.30
N SER A 444 -9.80 12.78 -19.34
CA SER A 444 -8.40 12.30 -19.37
C SER A 444 -8.39 10.82 -19.04
N HIS A 445 -7.59 9.99 -19.68
CA HIS A 445 -7.40 8.54 -19.45
C HIS A 445 -7.14 8.25 -17.95
N GLY A 446 -8.22 8.47 -17.19
CA GLY A 446 -8.30 8.95 -15.83
C GLY A 446 -7.89 7.91 -14.84
N GLU A 447 -6.84 8.23 -14.14
CA GLU A 447 -6.49 7.62 -12.88
C GLU A 447 -7.69 7.63 -11.93
N ARG A 448 -8.15 6.47 -11.47
CA ARG A 448 -9.29 6.31 -10.56
C ARG A 448 -8.84 5.75 -9.24
N VAL A 449 -9.50 6.16 -8.19
CA VAL A 449 -9.31 5.60 -6.84
C VAL A 449 -10.42 4.59 -6.59
N LEU A 450 -10.06 3.33 -6.33
CA LEU A 450 -10.99 2.29 -5.91
C LEU A 450 -10.93 2.14 -4.39
N VAL A 451 -12.06 2.28 -3.72
CA VAL A 451 -12.24 1.97 -2.30
C VAL A 451 -13.10 0.72 -2.20
N ALA A 452 -12.57 -0.35 -1.65
CA ALA A 452 -13.20 -1.65 -1.66
C ALA A 452 -13.26 -2.28 -0.27
N ALA A 453 -14.33 -3.03 -0.01
CA ALA A 453 -14.49 -3.89 1.15
C ALA A 453 -15.23 -5.17 0.74
N THR A 454 -15.05 -6.27 1.48
CA THR A 454 -15.82 -7.49 1.27
C THR A 454 -17.02 -7.49 2.20
N TYR A 455 -18.22 -7.78 1.69
CA TYR A 455 -19.43 -7.85 2.52
C TYR A 455 -19.85 -9.27 2.86
N ALA A 456 -19.46 -10.26 2.07
CA ALA A 456 -19.84 -11.65 2.25
C ALA A 456 -18.89 -12.38 3.22
N GLY A 457 -19.45 -13.28 4.00
CA GLY A 457 -18.72 -14.17 4.89
C GLY A 457 -18.89 -15.65 4.50
N PRO A 458 -18.28 -16.56 5.26
CA PRO A 458 -18.42 -18.00 5.03
C PRO A 458 -19.86 -18.47 5.29
N PRO A 459 -20.29 -19.59 4.69
CA PRO A 459 -21.56 -20.21 5.01
C PRO A 459 -21.58 -20.73 6.46
N PRO A 460 -22.76 -20.82 7.10
CA PRO A 460 -22.91 -21.47 8.40
C PRO A 460 -22.46 -22.93 8.34
N GLU A 461 -21.69 -23.36 9.35
CA GLU A 461 -21.24 -24.73 9.52
C GLU A 461 -21.94 -25.36 10.72
N GLU A 462 -22.58 -26.52 10.52
CA GLU A 462 -23.32 -27.21 11.57
C GLU A 462 -24.32 -26.32 12.36
N GLY A 463 -24.84 -25.27 11.70
CA GLY A 463 -25.74 -24.29 12.31
C GLY A 463 -25.02 -23.15 13.06
N VAL A 464 -23.69 -23.12 13.07
CA VAL A 464 -22.90 -22.05 13.62
C VAL A 464 -22.77 -20.94 12.58
N ILE A 465 -23.13 -19.72 12.94
CA ILE A 465 -23.05 -18.53 12.09
C ILE A 465 -21.74 -17.78 12.38
N TYR A 466 -21.12 -17.26 11.34
CA TYR A 466 -19.94 -16.37 11.39
C TYR A 466 -20.37 -14.94 11.06
N PRO A 467 -20.68 -14.09 12.06
CA PRO A 467 -21.28 -12.78 11.82
C PRO A 467 -20.36 -11.82 11.08
N GLY A 468 -19.02 -11.95 11.24
CA GLY A 468 -18.02 -11.15 10.57
C GLY A 468 -18.19 -9.65 10.82
N ALA A 469 -18.32 -9.26 12.09
CA ALA A 469 -18.53 -7.86 12.47
C ALA A 469 -17.28 -7.03 12.24
N ASP A 470 -16.12 -7.50 12.71
CA ASP A 470 -14.86 -6.85 12.43
C ASP A 470 -14.32 -7.24 11.07
N GLU A 471 -14.31 -8.53 10.76
CA GLU A 471 -13.65 -9.03 9.55
C GLU A 471 -14.17 -8.37 8.28
N ASN A 472 -15.50 -8.28 8.12
CA ASN A 472 -16.12 -7.80 6.88
C ASN A 472 -16.93 -6.50 7.09
N ALA A 473 -17.90 -6.52 8.04
CA ALA A 473 -18.87 -5.45 8.14
C ALA A 473 -18.27 -4.11 8.55
N SER A 474 -17.21 -4.09 9.38
CA SER A 474 -16.50 -2.87 9.78
C SER A 474 -15.88 -2.13 8.59
N GLY A 475 -15.28 -2.87 7.66
CA GLY A 475 -14.70 -2.33 6.42
C GLY A 475 -15.78 -1.73 5.51
N VAL A 476 -16.90 -2.44 5.32
CA VAL A 476 -18.05 -1.95 4.54
C VAL A 476 -18.63 -0.68 5.18
N ALA A 477 -18.82 -0.65 6.49
CA ALA A 477 -19.38 0.51 7.20
C ALA A 477 -18.49 1.76 7.06
N VAL A 478 -17.16 1.60 7.18
CA VAL A 478 -16.21 2.70 6.95
C VAL A 478 -16.24 3.17 5.49
N MET A 479 -16.38 2.26 4.54
CA MET A 479 -16.54 2.58 3.12
C MET A 479 -17.81 3.39 2.87
N LEU A 480 -18.97 2.93 3.38
CA LEU A 480 -20.27 3.59 3.24
C LEU A 480 -20.24 4.99 3.84
N GLU A 481 -19.72 5.13 5.06
CA GLU A 481 -19.67 6.43 5.73
C GLU A 481 -18.68 7.37 5.06
N THR A 482 -17.59 6.85 4.48
CA THR A 482 -16.67 7.66 3.66
C THR A 482 -17.40 8.19 2.42
N ALA A 483 -18.20 7.37 1.75
CA ALA A 483 -18.99 7.80 0.59
C ALA A 483 -20.03 8.87 0.97
N ARG A 484 -20.77 8.67 2.06
CA ARG A 484 -21.75 9.64 2.59
C ARG A 484 -21.07 10.95 2.96
N LEU A 485 -19.93 10.90 3.61
CA LEU A 485 -19.18 12.09 4.00
C LEU A 485 -18.74 12.93 2.79
N LEU A 486 -18.24 12.28 1.72
CA LEU A 486 -17.88 12.98 0.49
C LEU A 486 -19.12 13.66 -0.13
N HIS A 487 -20.27 12.99 -0.13
CA HIS A 487 -21.54 13.54 -0.61
C HIS A 487 -22.04 14.70 0.26
N ASP A 488 -22.09 14.52 1.59
CA ASP A 488 -22.56 15.53 2.54
C ASP A 488 -21.71 16.83 2.49
N LEU A 489 -20.44 16.70 2.15
CA LEU A 489 -19.52 17.83 1.96
C LEU A 489 -19.59 18.45 0.55
N GLU A 490 -20.44 17.92 -0.34
CA GLU A 490 -20.50 18.30 -1.76
C GLU A 490 -19.09 18.31 -2.41
N LEU A 491 -18.24 17.36 -1.98
CA LEU A 491 -16.86 17.31 -2.45
C LEU A 491 -16.82 16.73 -3.87
N ILE A 492 -16.44 17.55 -4.83
CA ILE A 492 -16.14 17.09 -6.18
C ILE A 492 -14.66 16.72 -6.23
N PRO A 493 -14.29 15.43 -6.28
CA PRO A 493 -12.90 15.03 -6.35
C PRO A 493 -12.31 15.38 -7.72
N LYS A 494 -10.99 15.49 -7.80
CA LYS A 494 -10.31 15.63 -9.10
C LYS A 494 -10.38 14.31 -9.87
N GLN A 495 -10.08 13.20 -9.20
CA GLN A 495 -10.16 11.86 -9.75
C GLN A 495 -11.46 11.18 -9.35
N THR A 496 -12.05 10.39 -10.24
CA THR A 496 -13.23 9.59 -9.93
C THR A 496 -12.93 8.60 -8.80
N VAL A 497 -13.79 8.56 -7.77
CA VAL A 497 -13.72 7.63 -6.66
C VAL A 497 -14.77 6.55 -6.84
N VAL A 498 -14.35 5.30 -6.99
CA VAL A 498 -15.21 4.13 -7.11
C VAL A 498 -15.30 3.45 -5.75
N PHE A 499 -16.49 3.16 -5.29
CA PHE A 499 -16.78 2.38 -4.09
C PHE A 499 -17.30 1.02 -4.50
N ALA A 500 -16.71 -0.05 -3.97
CA ALA A 500 -17.07 -1.41 -4.31
C ALA A 500 -17.18 -2.30 -3.07
N ALA A 501 -18.36 -2.80 -2.81
CA ALA A 501 -18.58 -3.88 -1.87
C ALA A 501 -18.54 -5.20 -2.65
N PHE A 502 -17.50 -5.99 -2.41
CA PHE A 502 -17.30 -7.25 -3.10
C PHE A 502 -18.00 -8.40 -2.36
N ASP A 503 -18.66 -9.26 -3.12
CA ASP A 503 -18.99 -10.59 -2.67
C ASP A 503 -17.68 -11.41 -2.51
N GLN A 504 -17.72 -12.53 -1.81
CA GLN A 504 -16.55 -13.39 -1.66
C GLN A 504 -16.11 -13.89 -3.05
N GLY A 505 -14.86 -13.61 -3.45
CA GLY A 505 -14.37 -13.86 -4.82
C GLY A 505 -14.71 -12.79 -5.85
N GLY A 506 -15.61 -11.85 -5.54
CA GLY A 506 -16.07 -10.82 -6.47
C GLY A 506 -15.02 -9.84 -6.93
N GLY A 507 -13.97 -9.63 -6.14
CA GLY A 507 -12.82 -8.82 -6.55
C GLY A 507 -12.09 -9.38 -7.78
N SER A 508 -11.96 -10.71 -7.87
CA SER A 508 -11.39 -11.38 -9.05
C SER A 508 -12.26 -11.16 -10.29
N TYR A 509 -13.58 -11.28 -10.13
CA TYR A 509 -14.52 -11.06 -11.22
C TYR A 509 -14.51 -9.62 -11.71
N PHE A 510 -14.45 -8.64 -10.80
CA PHE A 510 -14.33 -7.23 -11.14
C PHE A 510 -13.13 -6.94 -12.05
N VAL A 511 -11.98 -7.59 -11.77
CA VAL A 511 -10.76 -7.40 -12.56
C VAL A 511 -10.85 -8.04 -13.95
N THR A 512 -11.53 -9.18 -14.07
CA THR A 512 -11.59 -9.95 -15.32
C THR A 512 -12.75 -9.54 -16.23
N SER A 513 -13.79 -8.93 -15.66
CA SER A 513 -15.00 -8.54 -16.40
C SER A 513 -15.07 -7.03 -16.63
N PRO A 514 -14.99 -6.55 -17.88
CA PRO A 514 -15.00 -5.12 -18.21
C PRO A 514 -16.41 -4.50 -18.20
N LEU A 515 -17.25 -4.80 -17.19
CA LEU A 515 -18.59 -4.18 -17.09
C LEU A 515 -18.56 -2.70 -16.74
N PHE A 516 -17.48 -2.25 -16.15
CA PHE A 516 -17.23 -0.84 -15.96
C PHE A 516 -16.70 -0.23 -17.26
N PRO A 517 -17.10 1.00 -17.65
CA PRO A 517 -16.60 1.63 -18.89
C PRO A 517 -15.10 1.90 -18.84
N THR A 518 -14.37 1.22 -17.98
CA THR A 518 -12.97 1.41 -17.72
C THR A 518 -12.24 0.11 -17.80
N THR A 519 -11.11 0.16 -18.46
CA THR A 519 -10.16 -0.92 -18.41
C THR A 519 -9.46 -0.88 -17.03
N ARG A 520 -8.89 -2.00 -16.62
CA ARG A 520 -8.08 -2.09 -15.41
C ARG A 520 -6.94 -1.07 -15.35
N SER A 521 -6.38 -0.67 -16.50
CA SER A 521 -5.38 0.39 -16.61
C SER A 521 -5.82 1.74 -16.05
N ASP A 522 -7.13 1.94 -15.87
CA ASP A 522 -7.67 3.21 -15.39
C ASP A 522 -7.70 3.30 -13.84
N ILE A 523 -7.46 2.20 -13.12
CA ILE A 523 -7.39 2.21 -11.66
C ILE A 523 -5.96 2.50 -11.23
N TRP A 524 -5.75 3.72 -10.72
CA TRP A 524 -4.44 4.15 -10.24
C TRP A 524 -4.11 3.59 -8.85
N THR A 525 -5.07 3.61 -7.93
CA THR A 525 -4.87 3.13 -6.56
C THR A 525 -6.09 2.40 -6.06
N THR A 526 -5.89 1.23 -5.46
CA THR A 526 -6.91 0.49 -4.73
C THR A 526 -6.67 0.60 -3.23
N VAL A 527 -7.72 0.93 -2.49
CA VAL A 527 -7.76 0.98 -1.01
C VAL A 527 -8.71 -0.11 -0.55
N ILE A 528 -8.21 -1.14 0.12
CA ILE A 528 -8.98 -2.27 0.61
C ILE A 528 -9.17 -2.12 2.11
N LEU A 529 -10.40 -2.21 2.59
CA LEU A 529 -10.80 -2.05 3.97
C LEU A 529 -11.23 -3.38 4.56
N HIS A 530 -10.59 -3.78 5.66
CA HIS A 530 -10.82 -5.08 6.30
C HIS A 530 -10.48 -5.01 7.78
N GLY A 531 -11.34 -5.47 8.69
CA GLY A 531 -11.07 -5.55 10.12
C GLY A 531 -10.66 -4.20 10.74
N LEU A 532 -11.56 -3.24 10.85
CA LEU A 532 -11.26 -1.88 11.27
C LEU A 532 -11.78 -1.50 12.66
N GLY A 533 -12.65 -2.33 13.22
CA GLY A 533 -13.39 -2.02 14.45
C GLY A 533 -12.83 -2.65 15.71
N ALA A 534 -11.94 -3.66 15.61
CA ALA A 534 -11.34 -4.34 16.76
C ALA A 534 -9.85 -4.62 16.56
N GLY A 535 -9.13 -5.00 17.63
CA GLY A 535 -7.72 -5.38 17.59
C GLY A 535 -6.77 -4.38 18.23
N LYS A 536 -5.51 -4.34 17.80
CA LYS A 536 -4.48 -3.46 18.36
C LYS A 536 -4.77 -1.99 18.05
N ALA A 537 -4.29 -1.10 18.91
CA ALA A 537 -4.42 0.36 18.73
C ALA A 537 -3.60 0.93 17.55
N ARG A 538 -3.21 0.08 16.59
CA ARG A 538 -2.45 0.46 15.39
C ARG A 538 -3.19 -0.04 14.16
N LEU A 539 -3.26 0.81 13.13
CA LEU A 539 -3.70 0.37 11.82
C LEU A 539 -2.52 -0.28 11.10
N ALA A 540 -2.71 -1.51 10.71
CA ALA A 540 -1.77 -2.22 9.87
C ALA A 540 -2.03 -1.88 8.40
N ARG A 541 -0.97 -1.80 7.61
CA ARG A 541 -1.04 -1.58 6.17
C ARG A 541 -0.20 -2.59 5.42
N LEU A 542 -0.80 -3.09 4.37
CA LEU A 542 -0.15 -3.92 3.36
C LEU A 542 -0.06 -3.11 2.09
N GLU A 543 1.11 -3.07 1.48
CA GLU A 543 1.32 -2.22 0.31
C GLU A 543 2.01 -2.95 -0.83
N SER A 544 1.56 -2.68 -2.05
CA SER A 544 2.38 -2.79 -3.24
C SER A 544 2.72 -1.36 -3.67
N GLY A 545 4.00 -1.00 -3.64
CA GLY A 545 4.45 0.36 -3.95
C GLY A 545 4.50 1.32 -2.75
N SER A 546 5.23 2.43 -2.89
CA SER A 546 5.55 3.32 -1.76
C SER A 546 4.72 4.61 -1.67
N GLY A 547 3.96 4.95 -2.72
CA GLY A 547 3.23 6.22 -2.81
C GLY A 547 2.02 6.31 -1.89
N PRO A 548 1.02 5.42 -2.03
CA PRO A 548 -0.21 5.44 -1.24
C PRO A 548 0.04 5.24 0.25
N ALA A 549 0.95 4.34 0.60
CA ALA A 549 1.28 4.04 1.99
C ALA A 549 1.81 5.26 2.76
N ARG A 550 2.65 6.07 2.12
CA ARG A 550 3.15 7.32 2.74
C ARG A 550 2.04 8.33 2.96
N ALA A 551 1.13 8.47 2.01
CA ALA A 551 -0.02 9.36 2.14
C ALA A 551 -0.97 8.88 3.24
N PHE A 552 -1.19 7.56 3.34
CA PHE A 552 -1.96 6.96 4.41
C PHE A 552 -1.33 7.19 5.79
N ASP A 553 -0.02 6.97 5.94
CA ASP A 553 0.70 7.24 7.19
C ASP A 553 0.57 8.71 7.63
N GLN A 554 0.60 9.65 6.67
CA GLN A 554 0.39 11.07 6.96
C GLN A 554 -1.04 11.35 7.41
N SER A 555 -2.03 10.73 6.77
CA SER A 555 -3.44 10.83 7.14
C SER A 555 -3.68 10.28 8.54
N ALA A 556 -3.24 9.06 8.83
CA ALA A 556 -3.40 8.42 10.13
C ALA A 556 -2.76 9.23 11.28
N ARG A 557 -1.57 9.78 11.08
CA ARG A 557 -0.88 10.64 12.06
C ARG A 557 -1.67 11.90 12.42
N ARG A 558 -2.45 12.47 11.49
CA ARG A 558 -3.29 13.65 11.79
C ARG A 558 -4.37 13.34 12.81
N PHE A 559 -4.83 12.09 12.85
CA PHE A 559 -5.80 11.60 13.84
C PHE A 559 -5.15 10.86 15.01
N ARG A 560 -3.82 11.01 15.18
CA ARG A 560 -3.01 10.37 16.23
C ARG A 560 -2.99 8.84 16.16
N VAL A 561 -3.40 8.27 15.05
CA VAL A 561 -3.36 6.83 14.81
C VAL A 561 -1.95 6.42 14.37
N ARG A 562 -1.39 5.41 15.02
CA ARG A 562 -0.12 4.81 14.63
C ARG A 562 -0.37 3.80 13.51
N THR A 563 0.58 3.71 12.58
CA THR A 563 0.54 2.73 11.49
C THR A 563 1.73 1.78 11.62
N GLU A 564 1.53 0.53 11.23
CA GLU A 564 2.59 -0.46 11.09
C GLU A 564 2.49 -1.13 9.72
N ARG A 565 3.61 -1.65 9.22
CA ARG A 565 3.64 -2.42 7.99
C ARG A 565 3.52 -3.90 8.35
N LEU A 566 2.59 -4.60 7.70
CA LEU A 566 2.55 -6.05 7.72
C LEU A 566 3.18 -6.60 6.44
N ASP A 567 3.80 -7.76 6.52
CA ASP A 567 4.31 -8.46 5.35
C ASP A 567 3.15 -9.03 4.53
N ALA A 568 3.18 -8.76 3.23
CA ALA A 568 2.05 -8.85 2.31
C ALA A 568 1.54 -10.28 2.00
N TRP A 569 2.14 -11.32 2.58
CA TRP A 569 1.94 -12.70 2.17
C TRP A 569 0.55 -13.28 2.50
N ARG A 570 -0.19 -12.67 3.40
CA ARG A 570 -1.41 -13.25 3.98
C ARG A 570 -2.73 -12.60 3.54
N PHE A 571 -2.71 -11.56 2.72
CA PHE A 571 -3.94 -10.90 2.31
C PHE A 571 -4.30 -11.21 0.85
N PHE A 572 -5.29 -12.06 0.71
CA PHE A 572 -5.88 -12.58 -0.52
C PHE A 572 -6.15 -11.51 -1.60
N PHE A 573 -6.66 -10.36 -1.21
CA PHE A 573 -7.02 -9.31 -2.15
C PHE A 573 -5.81 -8.64 -2.81
N VAL A 574 -4.78 -8.29 -2.06
CA VAL A 574 -3.59 -7.60 -2.60
C VAL A 574 -2.81 -8.52 -3.52
N SER A 575 -2.65 -9.79 -3.15
CA SER A 575 -1.90 -10.76 -3.95
C SER A 575 -2.64 -11.17 -5.22
N ASN A 576 -3.96 -11.33 -5.18
CA ASN A 576 -4.75 -11.67 -6.37
C ASN A 576 -4.89 -10.48 -7.33
N TYR A 577 -5.07 -9.27 -6.83
CA TYR A 577 -5.04 -8.08 -7.67
C TYR A 577 -3.69 -7.88 -8.36
N SER A 578 -2.58 -8.18 -7.71
CA SER A 578 -1.26 -8.12 -8.33
C SER A 578 -0.96 -9.30 -9.26
N ARG A 579 -1.46 -10.51 -8.94
CA ARG A 579 -1.26 -11.72 -9.76
C ARG A 579 -2.14 -11.78 -11.01
N LEU A 580 -3.36 -11.26 -10.95
CA LEU A 580 -4.28 -11.25 -12.09
C LEU A 580 -3.90 -10.24 -13.18
N SER A 581 -2.89 -9.37 -12.92
CA SER A 581 -2.51 -8.31 -13.85
C SER A 581 -1.97 -8.78 -15.18
N TYR A 582 -1.12 -9.80 -15.24
CA TYR A 582 -0.33 -10.05 -16.46
C TYR A 582 0.08 -11.52 -16.71
N GLY A 583 -0.47 -12.52 -16.03
CA GLY A 583 0.01 -13.91 -16.18
C GLY A 583 1.44 -14.14 -15.67
N GLU A 584 2.18 -13.08 -15.37
CA GLU A 584 3.41 -13.04 -14.60
C GLU A 584 3.24 -12.09 -13.42
N PRO A 585 3.96 -12.24 -12.30
CA PRO A 585 3.90 -11.28 -11.23
C PRO A 585 4.29 -9.91 -11.82
N ALA A 586 3.29 -9.05 -11.97
CA ALA A 586 3.56 -7.65 -12.29
C ALA A 586 4.57 -7.16 -11.27
N SER A 587 5.60 -6.43 -11.72
CA SER A 587 6.53 -5.83 -10.77
C SER A 587 5.73 -5.09 -9.70
N PRO A 588 6.07 -5.20 -8.43
CA PRO A 588 5.35 -4.50 -7.34
C PRO A 588 5.21 -3.00 -7.55
N GLU A 589 5.87 -2.47 -8.57
CA GLU A 589 5.95 -1.06 -8.91
C GLU A 589 4.84 -0.54 -9.82
N SER A 590 4.13 -1.43 -10.54
CA SER A 590 3.15 -1.02 -11.56
C SER A 590 1.71 -0.89 -11.05
N TYR A 591 1.38 -1.46 -9.89
CA TYR A 591 0.05 -1.42 -9.31
C TYR A 591 0.09 -0.96 -7.86
N GLN A 592 -0.65 0.10 -7.55
CA GLN A 592 -0.66 0.68 -6.21
C GLN A 592 -1.89 0.18 -5.45
N ALA A 593 -1.71 -0.81 -4.59
CA ALA A 593 -2.75 -1.28 -3.68
C ALA A 593 -2.34 -1.05 -2.22
N LEU A 594 -3.30 -0.67 -1.40
CA LEU A 594 -3.16 -0.50 0.04
C LEU A 594 -4.32 -1.20 0.73
N ALA A 595 -4.05 -2.24 1.50
CA ALA A 595 -5.01 -2.79 2.43
C ALA A 595 -4.81 -2.16 3.82
N VAL A 596 -5.90 -1.77 4.45
CA VAL A 596 -5.93 -1.18 5.80
C VAL A 596 -6.71 -2.11 6.71
N THR A 597 -6.10 -2.51 7.82
CA THR A 597 -6.70 -3.40 8.82
C THR A 597 -6.16 -3.10 10.22
N ARG A 598 -6.77 -3.66 11.26
CA ARG A 598 -6.20 -3.75 12.60
C ARG A 598 -5.70 -5.17 12.84
N ALA A 599 -4.40 -5.31 13.10
CA ALA A 599 -3.82 -6.62 13.36
C ALA A 599 -4.11 -7.07 14.81
N GLY A 600 -4.07 -8.40 15.02
CA GLY A 600 -4.08 -9.03 16.35
C GLY A 600 -5.46 -9.03 17.01
N ASP A 601 -6.49 -9.17 16.23
CA ASP A 601 -7.80 -9.60 16.67
C ASP A 601 -7.93 -11.11 16.43
N ASP A 602 -7.92 -11.88 17.50
CA ASP A 602 -8.02 -13.35 17.45
C ASP A 602 -9.46 -13.84 17.26
N ARG A 603 -10.45 -12.94 17.29
CA ARG A 603 -11.88 -13.25 17.13
C ARG A 603 -12.41 -12.96 15.73
N SER A 604 -11.71 -12.12 14.99
CA SER A 604 -12.06 -11.81 13.59
C SER A 604 -12.17 -13.11 12.78
N GLY A 605 -13.25 -13.24 12.00
CA GLY A 605 -13.53 -14.44 11.21
C GLY A 605 -14.00 -15.66 12.00
N THR A 606 -14.28 -15.53 13.31
CA THR A 606 -14.80 -16.60 14.16
C THR A 606 -16.28 -16.40 14.48
N PRO A 607 -17.00 -17.41 15.02
CA PRO A 607 -18.39 -17.25 15.43
C PRO A 607 -18.64 -16.20 16.52
N VAL A 608 -17.59 -15.77 17.24
CA VAL A 608 -17.67 -14.73 18.28
C VAL A 608 -17.30 -13.32 17.76
N ASP A 609 -17.07 -13.18 16.45
CA ASP A 609 -16.90 -11.89 15.77
C ASP A 609 -18.26 -11.19 15.60
N THR A 610 -18.77 -10.64 16.70
CA THR A 610 -20.09 -10.01 16.81
C THR A 610 -19.96 -8.50 17.00
N LEU A 611 -21.08 -7.78 16.91
CA LEU A 611 -21.13 -6.33 17.11
C LEU A 611 -20.55 -5.91 18.49
N ASP A 612 -20.80 -6.68 19.56
CA ASP A 612 -20.32 -6.40 20.90
C ASP A 612 -18.80 -6.50 21.03
N HIS A 613 -18.15 -7.10 20.04
CA HIS A 613 -16.71 -7.22 19.96
C HIS A 613 -16.04 -5.93 19.49
N LEU A 614 -16.75 -5.09 18.75
CA LEU A 614 -16.20 -3.87 18.18
C LEU A 614 -16.00 -2.76 19.21
N ASN A 615 -15.04 -1.90 18.93
CA ASN A 615 -14.77 -0.69 19.68
C ASN A 615 -15.10 0.55 18.82
N VAL A 616 -16.06 1.35 19.31
CA VAL A 616 -16.58 2.54 18.62
C VAL A 616 -15.45 3.55 18.34
N ASP A 617 -14.55 3.76 19.30
CA ASP A 617 -13.44 4.71 19.15
C ASP A 617 -12.45 4.23 18.08
N GLN A 618 -12.17 2.93 18.04
CA GLN A 618 -11.30 2.34 17.02
C GLN A 618 -11.91 2.44 15.62
N LEU A 619 -13.21 2.22 15.48
CA LEU A 619 -13.94 2.38 14.23
C LEU A 619 -13.90 3.85 13.76
N GLN A 620 -14.09 4.80 14.68
CA GLN A 620 -13.99 6.24 14.39
C GLN A 620 -12.59 6.63 13.92
N GLU A 621 -11.55 6.21 14.64
CA GLU A 621 -10.16 6.49 14.29
C GLU A 621 -9.80 5.97 12.90
N ALA A 622 -10.16 4.71 12.61
CA ALA A 622 -9.94 4.10 11.31
C ALA A 622 -10.72 4.82 10.21
N GLY A 623 -12.01 5.09 10.46
CA GLY A 623 -12.88 5.79 9.51
C GLY A 623 -12.37 7.19 9.16
N GLN A 624 -11.97 7.98 10.17
CA GLN A 624 -11.41 9.30 9.94
C GLN A 624 -10.08 9.25 9.16
N ALA A 625 -9.20 8.30 9.48
CA ALA A 625 -7.94 8.15 8.77
C ALA A 625 -8.16 7.76 7.30
N VAL A 626 -9.07 6.81 7.04
CA VAL A 626 -9.42 6.33 5.70
C VAL A 626 -10.11 7.44 4.89
N ALA A 627 -11.13 8.09 5.44
CA ALA A 627 -11.85 9.16 4.74
C ALA A 627 -10.91 10.32 4.34
N HIS A 628 -10.05 10.76 5.27
CA HIS A 628 -9.03 11.78 4.97
C HIS A 628 -8.07 11.32 3.86
N PHE A 629 -7.63 10.08 3.92
CA PHE A 629 -6.72 9.52 2.93
C PHE A 629 -7.37 9.47 1.53
N VAL A 630 -8.63 9.02 1.45
CA VAL A 630 -9.39 9.00 0.18
C VAL A 630 -9.56 10.41 -0.38
N MET A 631 -9.91 11.41 0.46
CA MET A 631 -10.01 12.81 0.02
C MET A 631 -8.67 13.33 -0.52
N VAL A 632 -7.56 13.03 0.16
CA VAL A 632 -6.21 13.45 -0.28
C VAL A 632 -5.81 12.76 -1.57
N LEU A 633 -6.10 11.47 -1.72
CA LEU A 633 -5.80 10.74 -2.96
C LEU A 633 -6.60 11.30 -4.14
N SER A 634 -7.90 11.44 -3.97
CA SER A 634 -8.81 11.86 -5.05
C SER A 634 -8.65 13.34 -5.44
N SER A 635 -7.91 14.13 -4.66
CA SER A 635 -7.61 15.55 -4.95
C SER A 635 -6.29 15.77 -5.71
N ARG A 636 -5.50 14.74 -5.89
CA ARG A 636 -4.20 14.79 -6.60
C ARG A 636 -4.39 14.66 -8.10
#